data_474a69439d1ee219cbb6ecc022b9937d
#
_entry.id   474a69439d1ee219cbb6ecc022b9937d
#
_cell.length_a   1.000
_cell.length_b   1.000
_cell.length_c   1.000
_cell.angle_alpha   90.00
_cell.angle_beta   90.00
_cell.angle_gamma   90.00
#
_symmetry.space_group_name_H-M   'P 1'
#
loop_
_entity.id
_entity.type
_entity.pdbx_description
1 polymer ?
#
loop_
_entity_poly.entity_id
_entity_poly.type
_entity_poly.pdbx_seq_one_letter_code
_entity_poly.pdbx_strand_id
1 'polypeptide(L)'
;MSAKDGGGDSKLFSRGKVTELRVELNSGGKKDKNYSAKKIALKRIVANMTMSNNDMVALFPDIIGCMTIPSLEIKKMSFLYLVNYARVRPDIAVKAIPYLETDMDDPNPLVRALALRTMAYIHVREFVEAAVPIVRVMLKDTDPYVRKTAAFCVAKLYDHDRQVEKSDLIDRLNALLRDDNPTVVASALAALMDIWERSDTIKLTIDYNNASKMVSILPDCSEWGQTYILEALMSYVPQETGEAMLLAERISPRLSHSNSSVVLTCIRVMLYLMNYMSDQRQISALCKKLSPPLVTLLAKGPEVQYLALRNALLILQRRPEVLKNDIRVFFCKYNDPIYVKVTKLELIFMLANENNIDEVLTELREYATEIDVHFVRKAVRAIGKLAIKIEPAARQCIDVLLELVSTKVTYIVQEATVVIRNIFRKYPNQYESIIGTLCEHLDSLDEPEAKAAMVWVIGQYADRIENSDALLEDFLYSFAEEPVEVQLALLTATVKLFIQRPTKGQELVPRVLKWATEETDNPDLRDRAYMYWRLLSTDVNAAKQIVMGPKPAITAEAEQLEAATLEEMCLNVGTLATVYLKPVQAVFRSARPRKLQDSPALQKQNLSTTGEGRKPEAAGESDLTRALTDADAYFSAMRIDDGGGVTGYVVNARTAQSVMQPGMRPADDGLNGDLLA
;
A
#
# COMPACT_ATOMS: atom_id res chain seq x y z
N MET A 1 -38.40 10.65 38.11
CA MET A 1 -37.57 9.87 39.03
C MET A 1 -36.14 10.08 38.66
N SER A 2 -35.44 10.56 39.58
CA SER A 2 -34.15 11.23 39.78
C SER A 2 -32.95 10.48 39.19
N ALA A 3 -32.17 11.19 38.41
CA ALA A 3 -30.78 10.86 38.06
C ALA A 3 -29.88 10.93 39.32
N LYS A 4 -29.38 9.80 39.76
CA LYS A 4 -28.38 9.67 40.82
C LYS A 4 -27.38 8.52 40.49
N ASP A 5 -26.64 8.62 39.40
CA ASP A 5 -25.52 7.69 39.12
C ASP A 5 -24.29 8.33 38.47
N GLY A 6 -24.20 9.67 38.42
CA GLY A 6 -23.02 10.36 37.86
C GLY A 6 -21.86 10.62 38.85
N GLY A 7 -21.98 10.26 40.14
CA GLY A 7 -20.99 10.62 41.18
C GLY A 7 -19.99 9.53 41.56
N GLY A 8 -20.15 8.29 41.06
CA GLY A 8 -19.30 7.17 41.44
C GLY A 8 -17.96 7.11 40.67
N ASP A 9 -18.00 7.44 39.39
CA ASP A 9 -16.83 7.25 38.53
C ASP A 9 -15.75 8.32 38.72
N SER A 10 -16.11 9.53 39.03
CA SER A 10 -15.13 10.63 39.29
C SER A 10 -14.22 10.34 40.51
N LYS A 11 -14.74 9.63 41.51
CA LYS A 11 -13.95 9.24 42.71
C LYS A 11 -12.97 8.09 42.42
N LEU A 12 -13.23 7.26 41.45
CA LEU A 12 -12.33 6.16 41.04
C LEU A 12 -11.05 6.71 40.40
N PHE A 13 -11.14 7.80 39.66
CA PHE A 13 -10.02 8.42 38.95
C PHE A 13 -9.33 9.57 39.76
N SER A 14 -9.63 9.73 41.06
CA SER A 14 -8.87 10.65 41.88
C SER A 14 -7.51 10.07 42.24
N ARG A 15 -6.42 10.87 42.18
CA ARG A 15 -5.08 10.44 42.62
C ARG A 15 -5.11 10.05 44.07
N GLY A 16 -4.97 8.77 44.39
CA GLY A 16 -4.92 8.22 45.74
C GLY A 16 -3.50 8.16 46.28
N LYS A 17 -3.33 8.43 47.59
CA LYS A 17 -2.05 8.19 48.25
C LYS A 17 -1.89 6.69 48.54
N VAL A 18 -0.69 6.17 48.37
CA VAL A 18 -0.35 4.73 48.60
C VAL A 18 -0.77 4.28 50.00
N THR A 19 -0.52 5.13 51.01
CA THR A 19 -0.87 4.83 52.43
C THR A 19 -2.36 4.70 52.64
N GLU A 20 -3.19 5.51 52.03
CA GLU A 20 -4.65 5.48 52.12
C GLU A 20 -5.19 4.23 51.43
N LEU A 21 -4.74 3.96 50.20
CA LEU A 21 -5.13 2.78 49.40
C LEU A 21 -4.69 1.49 50.07
N ARG A 22 -3.54 1.47 50.77
CA ARG A 22 -3.08 0.31 51.53
C ARG A 22 -4.02 0.02 52.73
N VAL A 23 -4.42 1.08 53.46
CA VAL A 23 -5.38 0.93 54.56
C VAL A 23 -6.74 0.47 54.06
N GLU A 24 -7.24 1.05 52.96
CA GLU A 24 -8.49 0.61 52.34
C GLU A 24 -8.43 -0.83 51.87
N LEU A 25 -7.33 -1.28 51.25
CA LEU A 25 -7.13 -2.63 50.76
C LEU A 25 -7.09 -3.64 51.92
N ASN A 26 -6.50 -3.28 53.05
CA ASN A 26 -6.41 -4.08 54.22
C ASN A 26 -7.61 -3.91 55.18
N SER A 27 -8.48 -2.94 54.92
CA SER A 27 -9.75 -2.79 55.63
C SER A 27 -10.74 -3.85 55.17
N GLY A 28 -11.63 -4.26 55.96
CA GLY A 28 -12.59 -5.34 55.64
C GLY A 28 -12.25 -6.62 56.38
N GLY A 29 -12.49 -6.61 57.65
CA GLY A 29 -12.34 -7.76 58.51
C GLY A 29 -13.39 -8.85 58.19
N LYS A 30 -13.46 -9.89 59.03
CA LYS A 30 -14.37 -11.06 58.90
C LYS A 30 -15.86 -10.75 58.60
N LYS A 31 -16.29 -9.51 58.69
CA LYS A 31 -17.67 -9.05 58.41
C LYS A 31 -17.97 -8.76 56.95
N ASP A 32 -16.99 -8.54 56.09
CA ASP A 32 -17.19 -8.27 54.65
C ASP A 32 -17.20 -9.56 53.83
N LYS A 33 -18.33 -10.31 53.90
CA LYS A 33 -18.49 -11.60 53.22
C LYS A 33 -18.33 -11.51 51.69
N ASN A 34 -18.50 -10.34 51.08
CA ASN A 34 -18.44 -10.12 49.62
C ASN A 34 -17.17 -9.41 49.15
N TYR A 35 -16.24 -9.12 50.09
CA TYR A 35 -15.00 -8.38 49.78
C TYR A 35 -15.23 -7.00 49.09
N SER A 36 -16.36 -6.33 49.40
CA SER A 36 -16.76 -5.10 48.72
C SER A 36 -15.76 -3.98 48.88
N ALA A 37 -15.22 -3.79 50.10
CA ALA A 37 -14.19 -2.79 50.38
C ALA A 37 -12.90 -3.06 49.56
N LYS A 38 -12.46 -4.31 49.50
CA LYS A 38 -11.26 -4.71 48.72
C LYS A 38 -11.48 -4.53 47.24
N LYS A 39 -12.68 -4.84 46.70
CA LYS A 39 -13.01 -4.61 45.30
C LYS A 39 -12.95 -3.12 44.93
N ILE A 40 -13.47 -2.24 45.76
CA ILE A 40 -13.44 -0.79 45.56
C ILE A 40 -12.00 -0.28 45.61
N ALA A 41 -11.21 -0.69 46.58
CA ALA A 41 -9.81 -0.33 46.70
C ALA A 41 -8.99 -0.78 45.48
N LEU A 42 -9.17 -2.03 45.04
CA LEU A 42 -8.50 -2.57 43.85
C LEU A 42 -8.92 -1.80 42.58
N LYS A 43 -10.20 -1.45 42.40
CA LYS A 43 -10.65 -0.61 41.26
C LYS A 43 -9.95 0.75 41.27
N ARG A 44 -9.82 1.39 42.42
CA ARG A 44 -9.09 2.66 42.54
C ARG A 44 -7.59 2.51 42.27
N ILE A 45 -6.96 1.43 42.74
CA ILE A 45 -5.54 1.13 42.47
C ILE A 45 -5.33 0.91 40.96
N VAL A 46 -6.16 0.11 40.31
CA VAL A 46 -6.08 -0.12 38.85
C VAL A 46 -6.32 1.18 38.07
N ALA A 47 -7.30 1.99 38.47
CA ALA A 47 -7.52 3.31 37.86
C ALA A 47 -6.32 4.24 38.03
N ASN A 48 -5.69 4.29 39.21
CA ASN A 48 -4.45 5.05 39.41
C ASN A 48 -3.27 4.52 38.59
N MET A 49 -3.18 3.21 38.43
CA MET A 49 -2.18 2.57 37.56
C MET A 49 -2.35 3.01 36.10
N THR A 50 -3.59 3.05 35.58
CA THR A 50 -3.85 3.50 34.20
C THR A 50 -3.59 4.99 33.98
N MET A 51 -3.64 5.80 35.06
CA MET A 51 -3.23 7.21 35.05
C MET A 51 -1.71 7.40 35.20
N SER A 52 -0.90 6.36 35.01
CA SER A 52 0.57 6.38 35.16
C SER A 52 1.07 6.87 36.51
N ASN A 53 0.37 6.53 37.59
CA ASN A 53 0.82 6.78 38.94
C ASN A 53 1.82 5.70 39.38
N ASN A 54 3.11 5.97 39.24
CA ASN A 54 4.19 5.03 39.53
C ASN A 54 4.29 4.63 41.02
N ASP A 55 3.74 5.44 41.94
CA ASP A 55 3.76 5.14 43.35
C ASP A 55 2.98 3.86 43.69
N MET A 56 2.06 3.46 42.81
CA MET A 56 1.26 2.25 42.97
C MET A 56 2.10 0.96 43.06
N VAL A 57 3.34 0.96 42.53
CA VAL A 57 4.28 -0.18 42.63
C VAL A 57 4.52 -0.58 44.10
N ALA A 58 4.46 0.34 45.04
CA ALA A 58 4.67 0.06 46.45
C ALA A 58 3.60 -0.83 47.10
N LEU A 59 2.45 -1.02 46.42
CA LEU A 59 1.37 -1.89 46.87
C LEU A 59 1.54 -3.36 46.40
N PHE A 60 2.59 -3.69 45.70
CA PHE A 60 2.79 -5.00 45.09
C PHE A 60 2.66 -6.19 46.07
N PRO A 61 3.30 -6.17 47.29
CA PRO A 61 3.17 -7.26 48.24
C PRO A 61 1.71 -7.45 48.75
N ASP A 62 1.00 -6.33 48.93
CA ASP A 62 -0.38 -6.33 49.41
C ASP A 62 -1.33 -6.91 48.34
N ILE A 63 -1.06 -6.63 47.06
CA ILE A 63 -1.85 -7.16 45.93
C ILE A 63 -1.62 -8.67 45.76
N ILE A 64 -0.38 -9.17 45.90
CA ILE A 64 -0.09 -10.62 45.87
C ILE A 64 -0.90 -11.33 46.96
N GLY A 65 -0.98 -10.75 48.18
CA GLY A 65 -1.82 -11.28 49.22
C GLY A 65 -3.31 -11.37 48.90
N CYS A 66 -3.82 -10.54 48.00
CA CYS A 66 -5.21 -10.60 47.52
C CYS A 66 -5.48 -11.73 46.53
N MET A 67 -4.47 -12.33 45.94
CA MET A 67 -4.63 -13.42 44.93
C MET A 67 -5.20 -14.71 45.55
N THR A 68 -5.09 -14.88 46.84
CA THR A 68 -5.67 -16.03 47.58
C THR A 68 -7.20 -15.99 47.68
N ILE A 69 -7.82 -14.85 47.38
CA ILE A 69 -9.26 -14.66 47.56
C ILE A 69 -10.03 -15.32 46.40
N PRO A 70 -11.01 -16.19 46.66
CA PRO A 70 -11.76 -16.91 45.63
C PRO A 70 -12.84 -16.02 44.98
N SER A 71 -12.44 -14.88 44.45
CA SER A 71 -13.32 -13.96 43.71
C SER A 71 -12.73 -13.65 42.35
N LEU A 72 -13.42 -14.02 41.27
CA LEU A 72 -12.97 -13.80 39.90
C LEU A 72 -12.69 -12.31 39.63
N GLU A 73 -13.48 -11.40 40.18
CA GLU A 73 -13.29 -9.94 40.00
C GLU A 73 -11.99 -9.47 40.68
N ILE A 74 -11.69 -9.92 41.88
CA ILE A 74 -10.45 -9.62 42.59
C ILE A 74 -9.25 -10.19 41.83
N LYS A 75 -9.33 -11.45 41.41
CA LYS A 75 -8.27 -12.11 40.62
C LYS A 75 -7.98 -11.35 39.32
N LYS A 76 -9.01 -10.94 38.57
CA LYS A 76 -8.85 -10.14 37.38
C LYS A 76 -8.06 -8.83 37.61
N MET A 77 -8.39 -8.12 38.68
CA MET A 77 -7.71 -6.85 38.99
C MET A 77 -6.29 -7.08 39.50
N SER A 78 -6.07 -8.08 40.37
CA SER A 78 -4.74 -8.42 40.88
C SER A 78 -3.81 -8.93 39.78
N PHE A 79 -4.30 -9.71 38.84
CA PHE A 79 -3.52 -10.22 37.72
C PHE A 79 -3.21 -9.11 36.70
N LEU A 80 -4.15 -8.18 36.43
CA LEU A 80 -3.89 -7.02 35.60
C LEU A 80 -2.78 -6.14 36.22
N TYR A 81 -2.82 -5.93 37.53
CA TYR A 81 -1.78 -5.21 38.23
C TYR A 81 -0.42 -5.96 38.16
N LEU A 82 -0.42 -7.29 38.35
CA LEU A 82 0.79 -8.11 38.22
C LEU A 82 1.43 -7.99 36.86
N VAL A 83 0.64 -8.12 35.78
CA VAL A 83 1.13 -7.99 34.40
C VAL A 83 1.81 -6.62 34.17
N ASN A 84 1.20 -5.56 34.71
CA ASN A 84 1.71 -4.21 34.49
C ASN A 84 3.05 -3.94 35.19
N TYR A 85 3.22 -4.46 36.40
CA TYR A 85 4.40 -4.17 37.22
C TYR A 85 5.43 -5.29 37.31
N ALA A 86 5.18 -6.46 36.74
CA ALA A 86 6.09 -7.60 36.82
C ALA A 86 7.49 -7.30 36.28
N ARG A 87 7.58 -6.51 35.19
CA ARG A 87 8.88 -6.10 34.61
C ARG A 87 9.63 -5.08 35.46
N VAL A 88 8.90 -4.23 36.21
CA VAL A 88 9.49 -3.19 37.06
C VAL A 88 10.08 -3.80 38.34
N ARG A 89 9.41 -4.80 38.90
CA ARG A 89 9.81 -5.48 40.16
C ARG A 89 9.70 -7.00 39.99
N PRO A 90 10.58 -7.62 39.20
CA PRO A 90 10.58 -9.06 38.98
C PRO A 90 10.81 -9.87 40.27
N ASP A 91 11.64 -9.35 41.17
CA ASP A 91 11.94 -9.92 42.49
C ASP A 91 10.69 -10.16 43.35
N ILE A 92 9.70 -9.29 43.27
CA ILE A 92 8.42 -9.43 43.97
C ILE A 92 7.43 -10.25 43.13
N ALA A 93 7.40 -10.03 41.81
CA ALA A 93 6.48 -10.67 40.90
C ALA A 93 6.59 -12.20 40.94
N VAL A 94 7.80 -12.75 41.02
CA VAL A 94 8.07 -14.21 41.11
C VAL A 94 7.33 -14.86 42.27
N LYS A 95 7.10 -14.14 43.36
CA LYS A 95 6.31 -14.63 44.50
C LYS A 95 4.82 -14.91 44.17
N ALA A 96 4.34 -14.42 43.04
CA ALA A 96 2.97 -14.69 42.59
C ALA A 96 2.82 -16.03 41.86
N ILE A 97 3.93 -16.65 41.39
CA ILE A 97 3.90 -17.91 40.63
C ILE A 97 3.13 -19.02 41.37
N PRO A 98 3.38 -19.32 42.66
CA PRO A 98 2.65 -20.41 43.37
C PRO A 98 1.14 -20.17 43.45
N TYR A 99 0.70 -18.91 43.52
CA TYR A 99 -0.73 -18.57 43.53
C TYR A 99 -1.38 -18.80 42.17
N LEU A 100 -0.66 -18.46 41.10
CA LEU A 100 -1.13 -18.75 39.75
C LEU A 100 -1.20 -20.26 39.47
N GLU A 101 -0.20 -21.00 39.91
CA GLU A 101 -0.20 -22.49 39.83
C GLU A 101 -1.41 -23.10 40.56
N THR A 102 -1.70 -22.63 41.77
CA THR A 102 -2.89 -23.06 42.51
C THR A 102 -4.19 -22.75 41.74
N ASP A 103 -4.26 -21.61 41.06
CA ASP A 103 -5.41 -21.20 40.28
C ASP A 103 -5.60 -22.01 38.97
N MET A 104 -4.58 -22.75 38.52
CA MET A 104 -4.71 -23.69 37.39
C MET A 104 -5.54 -24.92 37.73
N ASP A 105 -5.68 -25.26 38.99
CA ASP A 105 -6.50 -26.39 39.48
C ASP A 105 -7.90 -25.94 39.94
N ASP A 106 -8.24 -24.65 39.77
CA ASP A 106 -9.56 -24.13 40.16
C ASP A 106 -10.68 -24.80 39.33
N PRO A 107 -11.80 -25.21 39.99
CA PRO A 107 -12.92 -25.82 39.28
C PRO A 107 -13.53 -24.92 38.22
N ASN A 108 -13.37 -23.61 38.33
CA ASN A 108 -13.89 -22.66 37.35
C ASN A 108 -12.91 -22.46 36.16
N PRO A 109 -13.27 -22.85 34.93
CA PRO A 109 -12.41 -22.74 33.77
C PRO A 109 -12.00 -21.28 33.43
N LEU A 110 -12.81 -20.31 33.85
CA LEU A 110 -12.48 -18.89 33.65
C LEU A 110 -11.30 -18.47 34.56
N VAL A 111 -11.15 -19.04 35.74
CA VAL A 111 -10.01 -18.78 36.62
C VAL A 111 -8.77 -19.45 36.07
N ARG A 112 -8.87 -20.72 35.68
CA ARG A 112 -7.74 -21.46 35.06
C ARG A 112 -7.21 -20.73 33.82
N ALA A 113 -8.09 -20.36 32.91
CA ALA A 113 -7.70 -19.63 31.69
C ALA A 113 -7.12 -18.23 31.97
N LEU A 114 -7.64 -17.53 32.97
CA LEU A 114 -7.14 -16.21 33.37
C LEU A 114 -5.72 -16.30 33.97
N ALA A 115 -5.47 -17.25 34.84
CA ALA A 115 -4.18 -17.51 35.49
C ALA A 115 -3.14 -17.90 34.41
N LEU A 116 -3.51 -18.84 33.53
CA LEU A 116 -2.69 -19.31 32.42
C LEU A 116 -2.26 -18.15 31.48
N ARG A 117 -3.23 -17.33 31.06
CA ARG A 117 -2.95 -16.16 30.22
C ARG A 117 -2.05 -15.17 30.93
N THR A 118 -2.25 -14.91 32.21
CA THR A 118 -1.43 -13.99 33.00
C THR A 118 0.01 -14.48 33.08
N MET A 119 0.21 -15.76 33.36
CA MET A 119 1.54 -16.35 33.44
C MET A 119 2.30 -16.28 32.11
N ALA A 120 1.66 -16.65 31.02
CA ALA A 120 2.27 -16.60 29.68
C ALA A 120 2.49 -15.19 29.12
N TYR A 121 1.82 -14.17 29.68
CA TYR A 121 1.95 -12.78 29.22
C TYR A 121 3.16 -12.05 29.85
N ILE A 122 3.62 -12.52 31.03
CA ILE A 122 4.70 -11.88 31.78
C ILE A 122 6.06 -12.28 31.19
N HIS A 123 6.78 -11.30 30.64
CA HIS A 123 8.10 -11.48 30.05
C HIS A 123 9.21 -11.41 31.13
N VAL A 124 9.20 -12.39 32.02
CA VAL A 124 10.22 -12.60 33.07
C VAL A 124 10.59 -14.08 33.00
N ARG A 125 11.89 -14.38 33.03
CA ARG A 125 12.44 -15.72 32.75
C ARG A 125 11.80 -16.82 33.62
N GLU A 126 11.66 -16.57 34.91
CA GLU A 126 11.09 -17.52 35.87
C GLU A 126 9.61 -17.84 35.56
N PHE A 127 8.86 -16.86 35.04
CA PHE A 127 7.48 -17.09 34.58
C PHE A 127 7.43 -17.95 33.33
N VAL A 128 8.36 -17.74 32.40
CA VAL A 128 8.44 -18.53 31.16
C VAL A 128 8.80 -19.97 31.46
N GLU A 129 9.80 -20.19 32.33
CA GLU A 129 10.23 -21.53 32.79
C GLU A 129 9.10 -22.28 33.51
N ALA A 130 8.33 -21.60 34.39
CA ALA A 130 7.18 -22.17 35.05
C ALA A 130 5.99 -22.43 34.13
N ALA A 131 5.78 -21.57 33.10
CA ALA A 131 4.63 -21.67 32.21
C ALA A 131 4.70 -22.86 31.25
N VAL A 132 5.87 -23.26 30.77
CA VAL A 132 6.04 -24.33 29.77
C VAL A 132 5.41 -25.65 30.20
N PRO A 133 5.71 -26.23 31.38
CA PRO A 133 5.09 -27.46 31.81
C PRO A 133 3.58 -27.34 32.04
N ILE A 134 3.11 -26.18 32.52
CA ILE A 134 1.70 -25.93 32.78
C ILE A 134 0.92 -25.86 31.47
N VAL A 135 1.38 -25.08 30.49
CA VAL A 135 0.75 -24.97 29.18
C VAL A 135 0.64 -26.35 28.52
N ARG A 136 1.66 -27.19 28.67
CA ARG A 136 1.67 -28.57 28.16
C ARG A 136 0.49 -29.41 28.70
N VAL A 137 0.11 -29.21 29.96
CA VAL A 137 -1.05 -29.88 30.58
C VAL A 137 -2.35 -29.21 30.12
N MET A 138 -2.41 -27.87 30.13
CA MET A 138 -3.62 -27.11 29.82
C MET A 138 -4.05 -27.21 28.35
N LEU A 139 -3.17 -27.58 27.43
CA LEU A 139 -3.53 -27.92 26.03
C LEU A 139 -4.46 -29.16 25.95
N LYS A 140 -4.55 -29.95 27.01
CA LYS A 140 -5.44 -31.13 27.13
C LYS A 140 -6.56 -30.96 28.16
N ASP A 141 -6.81 -29.72 28.61
CA ASP A 141 -7.88 -29.42 29.56
C ASP A 141 -9.25 -29.90 29.05
N THR A 142 -10.13 -30.26 29.93
CA THR A 142 -11.50 -30.70 29.62
C THR A 142 -12.33 -29.58 28.99
N ASP A 143 -12.09 -28.32 29.41
CA ASP A 143 -12.83 -27.18 28.94
C ASP A 143 -12.19 -26.57 27.67
N PRO A 144 -12.96 -26.37 26.58
CA PRO A 144 -12.42 -25.80 25.34
C PRO A 144 -11.92 -24.34 25.48
N TYR A 145 -12.45 -23.58 26.45
CA TYR A 145 -12.00 -22.23 26.70
C TYR A 145 -10.56 -22.19 27.25
N VAL A 146 -10.20 -23.17 28.08
CA VAL A 146 -8.84 -23.32 28.61
C VAL A 146 -7.89 -23.79 27.49
N ARG A 147 -8.29 -24.81 26.70
CA ARG A 147 -7.48 -25.28 25.54
C ARG A 147 -7.21 -24.16 24.52
N LYS A 148 -8.25 -23.38 24.22
CA LYS A 148 -8.12 -22.19 23.37
C LYS A 148 -7.07 -21.21 23.94
N THR A 149 -7.15 -20.91 25.23
CA THR A 149 -6.22 -19.97 25.86
C THR A 149 -4.80 -20.54 25.89
N ALA A 150 -4.65 -21.83 26.16
CA ALA A 150 -3.38 -22.52 26.12
C ALA A 150 -2.71 -22.46 24.73
N ALA A 151 -3.48 -22.60 23.67
CA ALA A 151 -2.97 -22.46 22.31
C ALA A 151 -2.33 -21.08 22.06
N PHE A 152 -2.99 -19.99 22.45
CA PHE A 152 -2.40 -18.65 22.35
C PHE A 152 -1.19 -18.45 23.29
N CYS A 153 -1.18 -19.12 24.44
CA CYS A 153 -0.04 -19.06 25.36
C CYS A 153 1.23 -19.64 24.74
N VAL A 154 1.12 -20.70 23.92
CA VAL A 154 2.29 -21.26 23.20
C VAL A 154 2.92 -20.21 22.30
N ALA A 155 2.12 -19.46 21.52
CA ALA A 155 2.64 -18.40 20.66
C ALA A 155 3.31 -17.27 21.47
N LYS A 156 2.75 -16.95 22.66
CA LYS A 156 3.34 -15.96 23.57
C LYS A 156 4.66 -16.42 24.17
N LEU A 157 4.73 -17.68 24.60
CA LEU A 157 5.97 -18.26 25.12
C LEU A 157 7.06 -18.30 24.04
N TYR A 158 6.70 -18.59 22.79
CA TYR A 158 7.61 -18.54 21.66
C TYR A 158 8.15 -17.11 21.40
N ASP A 159 7.31 -16.09 21.61
CA ASP A 159 7.72 -14.68 21.52
C ASP A 159 8.75 -14.31 22.61
N HIS A 160 8.63 -14.89 23.79
CA HIS A 160 9.52 -14.66 24.92
C HIS A 160 10.82 -15.46 24.83
N ASP A 161 10.73 -16.73 24.43
CA ASP A 161 11.87 -17.63 24.29
C ASP A 161 11.71 -18.54 23.06
N ARG A 162 12.53 -18.29 22.05
CA ARG A 162 12.54 -19.12 20.83
C ARG A 162 12.96 -20.57 21.07
N GLN A 163 13.56 -20.91 22.22
CA GLN A 163 13.88 -22.30 22.54
C GLN A 163 12.63 -23.17 22.76
N VAL A 164 11.47 -22.56 22.95
CA VAL A 164 10.16 -23.24 22.99
C VAL A 164 9.90 -24.04 21.69
N GLU A 165 10.52 -23.65 20.57
CA GLU A 165 10.50 -24.39 19.31
C GLU A 165 11.01 -25.85 19.45
N LYS A 166 11.99 -26.07 20.32
CA LYS A 166 12.56 -27.39 20.59
C LYS A 166 11.70 -28.23 21.53
N SER A 167 10.64 -27.65 22.08
CA SER A 167 9.71 -28.36 22.97
C SER A 167 8.62 -29.09 22.16
N ASP A 168 7.90 -30.01 22.82
CA ASP A 168 6.77 -30.73 22.26
C ASP A 168 5.49 -29.86 22.12
N LEU A 169 5.55 -28.57 22.46
CA LEU A 169 4.39 -27.67 22.41
C LEU A 169 3.87 -27.42 21.00
N ILE A 170 4.77 -27.36 20.00
CA ILE A 170 4.38 -27.22 18.60
C ILE A 170 3.60 -28.44 18.11
N ASP A 171 4.08 -29.65 18.45
CA ASP A 171 3.40 -30.89 18.07
C ASP A 171 2.02 -30.98 18.73
N ARG A 172 1.89 -30.49 19.95
CA ARG A 172 0.60 -30.45 20.68
C ARG A 172 -0.35 -29.42 20.07
N LEU A 173 0.16 -28.27 19.57
CA LEU A 173 -0.66 -27.34 18.78
C LEU A 173 -1.17 -27.99 17.49
N ASN A 174 -0.32 -28.71 16.78
CA ASN A 174 -0.74 -29.45 15.59
C ASN A 174 -1.81 -30.51 15.92
N ALA A 175 -1.72 -31.16 17.10
CA ALA A 175 -2.75 -32.09 17.54
C ALA A 175 -4.11 -31.42 17.80
N LEU A 176 -4.12 -30.13 18.26
CA LEU A 176 -5.35 -29.36 18.46
C LEU A 176 -6.09 -29.02 17.16
N LEU A 177 -5.45 -29.12 15.99
CA LEU A 177 -6.14 -28.99 14.70
C LEU A 177 -7.19 -30.08 14.47
N ARG A 178 -7.13 -31.17 15.25
CA ARG A 178 -8.10 -32.26 15.22
C ARG A 178 -9.15 -32.17 16.36
N ASP A 179 -9.12 -31.10 17.14
CA ASP A 179 -10.11 -30.85 18.22
C ASP A 179 -11.53 -30.77 17.64
N ASP A 180 -12.51 -31.20 18.44
CA ASP A 180 -13.93 -31.16 18.05
C ASP A 180 -14.51 -29.75 18.14
N ASN A 181 -13.89 -28.87 18.93
CA ASN A 181 -14.37 -27.50 19.11
C ASN A 181 -13.79 -26.55 18.09
N PRO A 182 -14.62 -25.89 17.20
CA PRO A 182 -14.16 -24.98 16.16
C PRO A 182 -13.30 -23.82 16.68
N THR A 183 -13.61 -23.30 17.86
CA THR A 183 -12.86 -22.19 18.46
C THR A 183 -11.45 -22.59 18.89
N VAL A 184 -11.26 -23.82 19.34
CA VAL A 184 -9.94 -24.37 19.69
C VAL A 184 -9.10 -24.53 18.42
N VAL A 185 -9.68 -25.12 17.35
CA VAL A 185 -9.01 -25.29 16.06
C VAL A 185 -8.58 -23.95 15.49
N ALA A 186 -9.47 -22.96 15.46
CA ALA A 186 -9.15 -21.62 14.96
C ALA A 186 -8.03 -20.95 15.78
N SER A 187 -8.01 -21.16 17.09
CA SER A 187 -6.99 -20.58 17.96
C SER A 187 -5.63 -21.27 17.84
N ALA A 188 -5.63 -22.58 17.64
CA ALA A 188 -4.41 -23.34 17.35
C ALA A 188 -3.80 -22.92 16.00
N LEU A 189 -4.63 -22.73 14.97
CA LEU A 189 -4.20 -22.19 13.68
C LEU A 189 -3.60 -20.79 13.80
N ALA A 190 -4.27 -19.89 14.52
CA ALA A 190 -3.77 -18.54 14.77
C ALA A 190 -2.40 -18.55 15.45
N ALA A 191 -2.23 -19.41 16.47
CA ALA A 191 -0.96 -19.57 17.17
C ALA A 191 0.14 -20.14 16.26
N LEU A 192 -0.16 -21.16 15.45
CA LEU A 192 0.78 -21.75 14.49
C LEU A 192 1.19 -20.76 13.41
N MET A 193 0.26 -19.95 12.90
CA MET A 193 0.55 -18.90 11.91
C MET A 193 1.48 -17.83 12.49
N ASP A 194 1.19 -17.35 13.70
CA ASP A 194 2.01 -16.36 14.39
C ASP A 194 3.44 -16.87 14.64
N ILE A 195 3.59 -18.15 15.02
CA ILE A 195 4.89 -18.80 15.19
C ILE A 195 5.60 -18.95 13.83
N TRP A 196 4.89 -19.42 12.80
CA TRP A 196 5.44 -19.60 11.47
C TRP A 196 5.95 -18.29 10.86
N GLU A 197 5.25 -17.17 11.06
CA GLU A 197 5.70 -15.87 10.57
C GLU A 197 7.04 -15.41 11.18
N ARG A 198 7.34 -15.86 12.41
CA ARG A 198 8.54 -15.47 13.17
C ARG A 198 9.64 -16.51 13.20
N SER A 199 9.36 -17.74 12.80
CA SER A 199 10.32 -18.86 12.82
C SER A 199 10.90 -19.10 11.44
N ASP A 200 12.21 -19.28 11.34
CA ASP A 200 12.89 -19.66 10.09
C ASP A 200 12.85 -21.16 9.80
N THR A 201 12.55 -21.97 10.81
CA THR A 201 12.62 -23.44 10.77
C THR A 201 11.24 -24.08 10.64
N ILE A 202 10.21 -23.49 11.25
CA ILE A 202 8.85 -24.03 11.24
C ILE A 202 8.13 -23.60 9.96
N LYS A 203 7.56 -24.57 9.22
CA LYS A 203 6.70 -24.31 8.06
C LYS A 203 5.28 -24.77 8.38
N LEU A 204 4.31 -23.89 8.11
CA LEU A 204 2.90 -24.27 8.17
C LEU A 204 2.53 -25.02 6.88
N THR A 205 2.29 -26.33 6.99
CA THR A 205 1.83 -27.18 5.89
C THR A 205 0.43 -27.68 6.21
N ILE A 206 -0.49 -27.48 5.29
CA ILE A 206 -1.88 -27.92 5.41
C ILE A 206 -2.14 -28.93 4.30
N ASP A 207 -2.63 -30.11 4.65
CA ASP A 207 -3.10 -31.10 3.70
C ASP A 207 -4.56 -30.87 3.29
N TYR A 208 -5.05 -31.58 2.26
CA TYR A 208 -6.42 -31.43 1.78
C TYR A 208 -7.47 -31.80 2.83
N ASN A 209 -7.22 -32.82 3.65
CA ASN A 209 -8.15 -33.27 4.69
C ASN A 209 -8.32 -32.20 5.76
N ASN A 210 -7.22 -31.62 6.19
CA ASN A 210 -7.24 -30.50 7.15
C ASN A 210 -7.90 -29.26 6.52
N ALA A 211 -7.57 -28.91 5.27
CA ALA A 211 -8.21 -27.80 4.57
C ALA A 211 -9.72 -27.99 4.44
N SER A 212 -10.17 -29.21 4.06
CA SER A 212 -11.60 -29.54 3.97
C SER A 212 -12.32 -29.47 5.31
N LYS A 213 -11.69 -29.95 6.39
CA LYS A 213 -12.21 -29.83 7.77
C LYS A 213 -12.31 -28.36 8.20
N MET A 214 -11.27 -27.57 7.98
CA MET A 214 -11.25 -26.14 8.29
C MET A 214 -12.41 -25.38 7.63
N VAL A 215 -12.66 -25.68 6.37
CA VAL A 215 -13.78 -25.05 5.63
C VAL A 215 -15.13 -25.49 6.17
N SER A 216 -15.26 -26.76 6.63
CA SER A 216 -16.52 -27.26 7.20
C SER A 216 -16.90 -26.61 8.52
N ILE A 217 -15.93 -26.22 9.35
CA ILE A 217 -16.16 -25.59 10.66
C ILE A 217 -16.29 -24.05 10.59
N LEU A 218 -16.06 -23.42 9.43
CA LEU A 218 -16.16 -21.97 9.26
C LEU A 218 -17.48 -21.36 9.78
N PRO A 219 -18.66 -21.95 9.51
CA PRO A 219 -19.92 -21.38 9.96
C PRO A 219 -20.04 -21.28 11.48
N ASP A 220 -19.40 -22.19 12.20
CA ASP A 220 -19.50 -22.33 13.66
C ASP A 220 -18.45 -21.49 14.41
N CYS A 221 -17.54 -20.84 13.65
CA CYS A 221 -16.51 -19.99 14.23
C CYS A 221 -16.97 -18.54 14.39
N SER A 222 -16.38 -17.87 15.39
CA SER A 222 -16.49 -16.41 15.49
C SER A 222 -15.84 -15.72 14.28
N GLU A 223 -16.16 -14.45 14.05
CA GLU A 223 -15.57 -13.64 12.96
C GLU A 223 -14.04 -13.68 12.94
N TRP A 224 -13.41 -13.60 14.11
CA TRP A 224 -11.96 -13.74 14.26
C TRP A 224 -11.47 -15.13 13.84
N GLY A 225 -12.16 -16.18 14.30
CA GLY A 225 -11.84 -17.56 13.93
C GLY A 225 -11.96 -17.79 12.43
N GLN A 226 -13.02 -17.25 11.79
CA GLN A 226 -13.19 -17.32 10.35
C GLN A 226 -12.04 -16.66 9.60
N THR A 227 -11.60 -15.49 10.05
CA THR A 227 -10.47 -14.79 9.43
C THR A 227 -9.18 -15.61 9.53
N TYR A 228 -8.88 -16.19 10.72
CA TYR A 228 -7.70 -17.04 10.91
C TYR A 228 -7.73 -18.30 10.03
N ILE A 229 -8.88 -18.97 9.97
CA ILE A 229 -9.03 -20.18 9.13
C ILE A 229 -8.85 -19.84 7.66
N LEU A 230 -9.51 -18.78 7.17
CA LEU A 230 -9.39 -18.33 5.80
C LEU A 230 -7.93 -17.96 5.46
N GLU A 231 -7.25 -17.28 6.35
CA GLU A 231 -5.87 -16.89 6.16
C GLU A 231 -4.92 -18.11 6.13
N ALA A 232 -5.16 -19.08 7.01
CA ALA A 232 -4.40 -20.34 7.02
C ALA A 232 -4.58 -21.15 5.73
N LEU A 233 -5.76 -21.11 5.10
CA LEU A 233 -6.01 -21.79 3.82
C LEU A 233 -5.09 -21.32 2.69
N MET A 234 -4.49 -20.14 2.78
CA MET A 234 -3.47 -19.69 1.82
C MET A 234 -2.13 -20.44 1.96
N SER A 235 -1.95 -21.23 3.01
CA SER A 235 -0.79 -22.15 3.16
C SER A 235 -1.07 -23.55 2.59
N TYR A 236 -2.32 -23.83 2.19
CA TYR A 236 -2.68 -25.03 1.46
C TYR A 236 -2.36 -24.87 -0.02
N VAL A 237 -1.62 -25.79 -0.60
CA VAL A 237 -1.26 -25.80 -2.04
C VAL A 237 -2.06 -26.90 -2.74
N PRO A 238 -3.08 -26.54 -3.54
CA PRO A 238 -3.87 -27.53 -4.28
C PRO A 238 -2.98 -28.37 -5.21
N GLN A 239 -3.16 -29.67 -5.19
CA GLN A 239 -2.46 -30.62 -6.08
C GLN A 239 -3.28 -30.89 -7.34
N GLU A 240 -4.61 -30.84 -7.21
CA GLU A 240 -5.55 -31.01 -8.29
C GLU A 240 -6.44 -29.77 -8.46
N THR A 241 -6.80 -29.45 -9.69
CA THR A 241 -7.67 -28.30 -10.01
C THR A 241 -9.07 -28.41 -9.37
N GLY A 242 -9.56 -29.64 -9.20
CA GLY A 242 -10.84 -29.91 -8.53
C GLY A 242 -10.87 -29.55 -7.05
N GLU A 243 -9.76 -29.73 -6.34
CA GLU A 243 -9.64 -29.35 -4.92
C GLU A 243 -9.81 -27.83 -4.72
N ALA A 244 -9.13 -27.03 -5.54
CA ALA A 244 -9.22 -25.58 -5.50
C ALA A 244 -10.67 -25.09 -5.72
N MET A 245 -11.38 -25.72 -6.67
CA MET A 245 -12.76 -25.38 -6.97
C MET A 245 -13.70 -25.70 -5.81
N LEU A 246 -13.60 -26.91 -5.25
CA LEU A 246 -14.43 -27.34 -4.11
C LEU A 246 -14.24 -26.44 -2.88
N LEU A 247 -13.00 -26.06 -2.60
CA LEU A 247 -12.71 -25.14 -1.49
C LEU A 247 -13.30 -23.75 -1.76
N ALA A 248 -13.14 -23.22 -2.98
CA ALA A 248 -13.69 -21.92 -3.36
C ALA A 248 -15.22 -21.89 -3.27
N GLU A 249 -15.91 -22.93 -3.70
CA GLU A 249 -17.36 -23.03 -3.56
C GLU A 249 -17.82 -23.03 -2.10
N ARG A 250 -17.14 -23.81 -1.25
CA ARG A 250 -17.49 -23.91 0.17
C ARG A 250 -17.24 -22.61 0.95
N ILE A 251 -16.23 -21.82 0.61
CA ILE A 251 -15.98 -20.52 1.26
C ILE A 251 -16.84 -19.39 0.69
N SER A 252 -17.41 -19.56 -0.52
CA SER A 252 -18.21 -18.54 -1.23
C SER A 252 -19.33 -17.91 -0.38
N PRO A 253 -20.07 -18.63 0.51
CA PRO A 253 -21.07 -18.01 1.38
C PRO A 253 -20.53 -16.94 2.32
N ARG A 254 -19.22 -16.94 2.62
CA ARG A 254 -18.57 -15.91 3.46
C ARG A 254 -18.43 -14.56 2.76
N LEU A 255 -18.58 -14.50 1.46
CA LEU A 255 -18.64 -13.25 0.70
C LEU A 255 -19.80 -12.34 1.10
N SER A 256 -20.87 -12.90 1.66
CA SER A 256 -22.04 -12.16 2.15
C SER A 256 -22.00 -11.90 3.67
N HIS A 257 -20.85 -12.05 4.30
CA HIS A 257 -20.70 -11.86 5.74
C HIS A 257 -20.81 -10.36 6.11
N SER A 258 -21.34 -10.06 7.30
CA SER A 258 -21.51 -8.68 7.80
C SER A 258 -20.18 -7.98 8.08
N ASN A 259 -19.17 -8.73 8.52
CA ASN A 259 -17.85 -8.22 8.83
C ASN A 259 -16.98 -8.09 7.58
N SER A 260 -16.51 -6.86 7.30
CA SER A 260 -15.69 -6.53 6.12
C SER A 260 -14.35 -7.28 6.08
N SER A 261 -13.75 -7.61 7.23
CA SER A 261 -12.51 -8.37 7.30
C SER A 261 -12.68 -9.80 6.78
N VAL A 262 -13.79 -10.46 7.17
CA VAL A 262 -14.12 -11.81 6.68
C VAL A 262 -14.34 -11.79 5.17
N VAL A 263 -15.06 -10.79 4.67
CA VAL A 263 -15.33 -10.63 3.21
C VAL A 263 -14.03 -10.44 2.44
N LEU A 264 -13.18 -9.50 2.86
CA LEU A 264 -11.90 -9.21 2.17
C LEU A 264 -10.93 -10.41 2.22
N THR A 265 -10.86 -11.11 3.36
CA THR A 265 -10.04 -12.31 3.48
C THR A 265 -10.58 -13.43 2.59
N CYS A 266 -11.91 -13.58 2.50
CA CYS A 266 -12.53 -14.54 1.59
C CYS A 266 -12.20 -14.22 0.13
N ILE A 267 -12.30 -12.95 -0.29
CA ILE A 267 -11.91 -12.51 -1.63
C ILE A 267 -10.44 -12.85 -1.90
N ARG A 268 -9.54 -12.57 -0.97
CA ARG A 268 -8.11 -12.89 -1.07
C ARG A 268 -7.87 -14.39 -1.30
N VAL A 269 -8.50 -15.25 -0.49
CA VAL A 269 -8.37 -16.70 -0.62
C VAL A 269 -8.94 -17.20 -1.95
N MET A 270 -10.07 -16.65 -2.41
CA MET A 270 -10.63 -17.00 -3.72
C MET A 270 -9.70 -16.62 -4.86
N LEU A 271 -9.10 -15.42 -4.82
CA LEU A 271 -8.10 -14.99 -5.80
C LEU A 271 -6.86 -15.91 -5.79
N TYR A 272 -6.43 -16.35 -4.59
CA TYR A 272 -5.36 -17.32 -4.45
C TYR A 272 -5.71 -18.66 -5.12
N LEU A 273 -6.88 -19.24 -4.79
CA LEU A 273 -7.32 -20.54 -5.33
C LEU A 273 -7.53 -20.49 -6.84
N MET A 274 -7.98 -19.37 -7.40
CA MET A 274 -8.14 -19.20 -8.85
C MET A 274 -6.85 -19.40 -9.64
N ASN A 275 -5.66 -19.25 -9.04
CA ASN A 275 -4.41 -19.52 -9.73
C ASN A 275 -4.16 -21.03 -9.96
N TYR A 276 -4.86 -21.89 -9.22
CA TYR A 276 -4.78 -23.35 -9.30
C TYR A 276 -5.96 -23.98 -10.04
N MET A 277 -6.79 -23.18 -10.74
CA MET A 277 -7.93 -23.64 -11.53
C MET A 277 -7.63 -23.55 -13.03
N SER A 278 -7.98 -24.56 -13.80
CA SER A 278 -7.77 -24.61 -15.25
C SER A 278 -8.99 -24.16 -16.08
N ASP A 279 -10.21 -24.35 -15.56
CA ASP A 279 -11.44 -24.04 -16.29
C ASP A 279 -11.79 -22.55 -16.25
N GLN A 280 -11.58 -21.87 -17.37
CA GLN A 280 -11.88 -20.43 -17.52
C GLN A 280 -13.35 -20.08 -17.28
N ARG A 281 -14.29 -21.01 -17.56
CA ARG A 281 -15.73 -20.76 -17.30
C ARG A 281 -16.02 -20.69 -15.82
N GLN A 282 -15.41 -21.58 -15.04
CA GLN A 282 -15.54 -21.57 -13.58
C GLN A 282 -14.88 -20.33 -12.97
N ILE A 283 -13.69 -19.95 -13.45
CA ILE A 283 -13.02 -18.72 -13.02
C ILE A 283 -13.90 -17.50 -13.30
N SER A 284 -14.48 -17.37 -14.50
CA SER A 284 -15.38 -16.26 -14.83
C SER A 284 -16.64 -16.26 -13.97
N ALA A 285 -17.20 -17.43 -13.62
CA ALA A 285 -18.33 -17.54 -12.71
C ALA A 285 -17.97 -17.06 -11.28
N LEU A 286 -16.77 -17.41 -10.80
CA LEU A 286 -16.27 -16.90 -9.50
C LEU A 286 -15.98 -15.40 -9.54
N CYS A 287 -15.39 -14.86 -10.60
CA CYS A 287 -15.20 -13.43 -10.79
C CYS A 287 -16.53 -12.66 -10.69
N LYS A 288 -17.60 -13.16 -11.30
CA LYS A 288 -18.94 -12.56 -11.16
C LYS A 288 -19.48 -12.60 -9.74
N LYS A 289 -19.13 -13.63 -8.94
CA LYS A 289 -19.50 -13.71 -7.52
C LYS A 289 -18.73 -12.72 -6.64
N LEU A 290 -17.55 -12.25 -7.07
CA LEU A 290 -16.75 -11.28 -6.32
C LEU A 290 -17.24 -9.83 -6.47
N SER A 291 -17.94 -9.48 -7.56
CA SER A 291 -18.42 -8.11 -7.79
C SER A 291 -19.38 -7.62 -6.70
N PRO A 292 -20.50 -8.30 -6.36
CA PRO A 292 -21.46 -7.79 -5.38
C PRO A 292 -20.87 -7.51 -3.99
N PRO A 293 -20.00 -8.39 -3.42
CA PRO A 293 -19.32 -8.13 -2.16
C PRO A 293 -18.46 -6.86 -2.18
N LEU A 294 -17.67 -6.65 -3.25
CA LEU A 294 -16.85 -5.46 -3.41
C LEU A 294 -17.72 -4.19 -3.45
N VAL A 295 -18.83 -4.22 -4.21
CA VAL A 295 -19.79 -3.11 -4.27
C VAL A 295 -20.44 -2.86 -2.91
N THR A 296 -20.78 -3.90 -2.16
CA THR A 296 -21.36 -3.76 -0.81
C THR A 296 -20.39 -3.11 0.18
N LEU A 297 -19.08 -3.36 0.05
CA LEU A 297 -18.07 -2.70 0.88
C LEU A 297 -18.00 -1.18 0.63
N LEU A 298 -18.39 -0.71 -0.56
CA LEU A 298 -18.45 0.73 -0.87
C LEU A 298 -19.60 1.47 -0.15
N ALA A 299 -20.56 0.76 0.41
CA ALA A 299 -21.62 1.33 1.23
C ALA A 299 -21.26 1.46 2.73
N LYS A 300 -20.09 0.98 3.12
CA LYS A 300 -19.58 1.08 4.50
C LYS A 300 -18.94 2.46 4.77
N GLY A 301 -18.37 2.64 5.97
CA GLY A 301 -17.64 3.86 6.33
C GLY A 301 -16.48 4.17 5.39
N PRO A 302 -16.03 5.45 5.34
CA PRO A 302 -15.03 5.91 4.36
C PRO A 302 -13.71 5.15 4.40
N GLU A 303 -13.27 4.66 5.57
CA GLU A 303 -12.03 3.91 5.73
C GLU A 303 -12.13 2.53 5.06
N VAL A 304 -13.25 1.82 5.27
CA VAL A 304 -13.51 0.52 4.63
C VAL A 304 -13.72 0.69 3.13
N GLN A 305 -14.43 1.76 2.75
CA GLN A 305 -14.64 2.12 1.35
C GLN A 305 -13.31 2.35 0.64
N TYR A 306 -12.42 3.14 1.24
CA TYR A 306 -11.09 3.41 0.68
C TYR A 306 -10.26 2.13 0.54
N LEU A 307 -10.24 1.29 1.58
CA LEU A 307 -9.57 -0.01 1.53
C LEU A 307 -10.12 -0.88 0.39
N ALA A 308 -11.45 -0.95 0.26
CA ALA A 308 -12.09 -1.72 -0.81
C ALA A 308 -11.73 -1.18 -2.21
N LEU A 309 -11.71 0.14 -2.40
CA LEU A 309 -11.32 0.78 -3.65
C LEU A 309 -9.86 0.50 -4.03
N ARG A 310 -8.92 0.63 -3.08
CA ARG A 310 -7.51 0.31 -3.31
C ARG A 310 -7.31 -1.15 -3.73
N ASN A 311 -8.02 -2.06 -3.08
CA ASN A 311 -7.98 -3.48 -3.45
C ASN A 311 -8.69 -3.76 -4.78
N ALA A 312 -9.78 -3.06 -5.10
CA ALA A 312 -10.45 -3.17 -6.40
C ALA A 312 -9.54 -2.78 -7.56
N LEU A 313 -8.72 -1.72 -7.40
CA LEU A 313 -7.70 -1.32 -8.39
C LEU A 313 -6.70 -2.45 -8.70
N LEU A 314 -6.24 -3.15 -7.67
CA LEU A 314 -5.31 -4.28 -7.82
C LEU A 314 -6.00 -5.49 -8.48
N ILE A 315 -7.22 -5.79 -8.02
CA ILE A 315 -8.01 -6.90 -8.57
C ILE A 315 -8.30 -6.68 -10.05
N LEU A 316 -8.65 -5.46 -10.45
CA LEU A 316 -8.92 -5.12 -11.85
C LEU A 316 -7.71 -5.24 -12.75
N GLN A 317 -6.51 -4.89 -12.26
CA GLN A 317 -5.28 -5.08 -13.03
C GLN A 317 -4.99 -6.57 -13.30
N ARG A 318 -5.34 -7.45 -12.35
CA ARG A 318 -5.15 -8.91 -12.47
C ARG A 318 -6.32 -9.62 -13.13
N ARG A 319 -7.57 -9.19 -12.83
CA ARG A 319 -8.84 -9.82 -13.25
C ARG A 319 -9.85 -8.74 -13.66
N PRO A 320 -9.72 -8.16 -14.85
CA PRO A 320 -10.63 -7.08 -15.31
C PRO A 320 -12.10 -7.51 -15.41
N GLU A 321 -12.38 -8.81 -15.48
CA GLU A 321 -13.73 -9.36 -15.57
C GLU A 321 -14.59 -9.16 -14.31
N VAL A 322 -13.94 -8.92 -13.14
CA VAL A 322 -14.64 -8.85 -11.85
C VAL A 322 -15.64 -7.68 -11.79
N LEU A 323 -15.27 -6.50 -12.31
CA LEU A 323 -16.07 -5.27 -12.19
C LEU A 323 -16.42 -4.64 -13.55
N LYS A 324 -16.30 -5.38 -14.64
CA LYS A 324 -16.41 -4.84 -16.01
C LYS A 324 -17.68 -4.04 -16.30
N ASN A 325 -18.80 -4.34 -15.65
CA ASN A 325 -20.11 -3.78 -15.99
C ASN A 325 -20.66 -2.77 -14.95
N ASP A 326 -19.89 -2.46 -13.92
CA ASP A 326 -20.43 -1.76 -12.74
C ASP A 326 -19.88 -0.33 -12.56
N ILE A 327 -19.59 0.40 -13.65
CA ILE A 327 -18.91 1.70 -13.57
C ILE A 327 -19.67 2.74 -12.73
N ARG A 328 -21.00 2.78 -12.81
CA ARG A 328 -21.86 3.75 -12.09
C ARG A 328 -21.74 3.66 -10.58
N VAL A 329 -21.38 2.50 -10.06
CA VAL A 329 -21.20 2.28 -8.61
C VAL A 329 -19.99 3.08 -8.06
N PHE A 330 -19.03 3.39 -8.93
CA PHE A 330 -17.83 4.14 -8.59
C PHE A 330 -17.99 5.64 -8.78
N PHE A 331 -19.11 6.15 -9.25
CA PHE A 331 -19.34 7.58 -9.35
C PHE A 331 -19.23 8.25 -7.97
N CYS A 332 -18.59 9.42 -7.94
CA CYS A 332 -18.33 10.12 -6.70
C CYS A 332 -19.61 10.71 -6.12
N LYS A 333 -19.83 10.53 -4.83
CA LYS A 333 -20.93 11.17 -4.11
C LYS A 333 -20.44 12.50 -3.53
N TYR A 334 -21.34 13.45 -3.38
CA TYR A 334 -21.01 14.76 -2.80
C TYR A 334 -20.30 14.66 -1.44
N ASN A 335 -20.75 13.75 -0.57
CA ASN A 335 -20.22 13.57 0.78
C ASN A 335 -18.98 12.67 0.87
N ASP A 336 -18.47 12.16 -0.24
CA ASP A 336 -17.28 11.32 -0.22
C ASP A 336 -16.04 12.17 0.15
N PRO A 337 -15.15 11.71 1.05
CA PRO A 337 -13.88 12.36 1.30
C PRO A 337 -13.01 12.41 0.04
N ILE A 338 -12.12 13.39 -0.04
CA ILE A 338 -11.26 13.62 -1.22
C ILE A 338 -10.46 12.38 -1.60
N TYR A 339 -9.85 11.68 -0.62
CA TYR A 339 -9.07 10.47 -0.89
C TYR A 339 -9.91 9.33 -1.49
N VAL A 340 -11.20 9.24 -1.15
CA VAL A 340 -12.16 8.30 -1.74
C VAL A 340 -12.49 8.73 -3.17
N LYS A 341 -12.79 10.03 -3.40
CA LYS A 341 -13.12 10.57 -4.72
C LYS A 341 -11.96 10.36 -5.71
N VAL A 342 -10.72 10.66 -5.31
CA VAL A 342 -9.53 10.45 -6.14
C VAL A 342 -9.34 8.98 -6.53
N THR A 343 -9.52 8.07 -5.57
CA THR A 343 -9.38 6.63 -5.86
C THR A 343 -10.52 6.11 -6.76
N LYS A 344 -11.73 6.65 -6.61
CA LYS A 344 -12.83 6.37 -7.54
C LYS A 344 -12.53 6.84 -8.95
N LEU A 345 -11.92 8.02 -9.13
CA LEU A 345 -11.48 8.49 -10.45
C LEU A 345 -10.50 7.51 -11.13
N GLU A 346 -9.57 6.94 -10.38
CA GLU A 346 -8.64 5.94 -10.91
C GLU A 346 -9.39 4.69 -11.40
N LEU A 347 -10.40 4.24 -10.64
CA LEU A 347 -11.24 3.10 -11.03
C LEU A 347 -12.12 3.41 -12.24
N ILE A 348 -12.73 4.59 -12.29
CA ILE A 348 -13.53 5.05 -13.43
C ILE A 348 -12.66 5.06 -14.69
N PHE A 349 -11.43 5.59 -14.59
CA PHE A 349 -10.49 5.56 -15.71
C PHE A 349 -10.18 4.12 -16.17
N MET A 350 -9.97 3.19 -15.23
CA MET A 350 -9.70 1.78 -15.59
C MET A 350 -10.88 1.09 -16.27
N LEU A 351 -12.10 1.35 -15.78
CA LEU A 351 -13.34 0.72 -16.26
C LEU A 351 -13.94 1.37 -17.50
N ALA A 352 -13.52 2.59 -17.83
CA ALA A 352 -14.02 3.32 -19.00
C ALA A 352 -13.65 2.58 -20.30
N ASN A 353 -14.64 2.45 -21.18
CA ASN A 353 -14.57 1.83 -22.49
C ASN A 353 -15.50 2.57 -23.48
N GLU A 354 -15.48 2.17 -24.74
CA GLU A 354 -16.28 2.82 -25.81
C GLU A 354 -17.80 2.85 -25.52
N ASN A 355 -18.33 1.88 -24.77
CA ASN A 355 -19.76 1.78 -24.54
C ASN A 355 -20.27 2.67 -23.40
N ASN A 356 -19.39 3.09 -22.48
CA ASN A 356 -19.78 3.86 -21.30
C ASN A 356 -19.14 5.26 -21.23
N ILE A 357 -18.38 5.63 -22.26
CA ILE A 357 -17.61 6.88 -22.27
C ILE A 357 -18.49 8.14 -22.13
N ASP A 358 -19.67 8.15 -22.73
CA ASP A 358 -20.58 9.31 -22.67
C ASP A 358 -21.06 9.59 -21.25
N GLU A 359 -21.38 8.53 -20.49
CA GLU A 359 -21.77 8.64 -19.07
C GLU A 359 -20.58 9.11 -18.23
N VAL A 360 -19.39 8.57 -18.50
CA VAL A 360 -18.17 8.94 -17.78
C VAL A 360 -17.80 10.41 -18.02
N LEU A 361 -17.87 10.87 -19.26
CA LEU A 361 -17.57 12.27 -19.57
C LEU A 361 -18.56 13.24 -18.94
N THR A 362 -19.84 12.86 -18.87
CA THR A 362 -20.87 13.66 -18.18
C THR A 362 -20.53 13.83 -16.70
N GLU A 363 -20.16 12.75 -16.02
CA GLU A 363 -19.74 12.78 -14.62
C GLU A 363 -18.42 13.58 -14.41
N LEU A 364 -17.42 13.36 -15.25
CA LEU A 364 -16.16 14.10 -15.15
C LEU A 364 -16.30 15.59 -15.37
N ARG A 365 -17.25 16.01 -16.24
CA ARG A 365 -17.62 17.40 -16.43
C ARG A 365 -18.19 18.01 -15.14
N GLU A 366 -19.07 17.29 -14.46
CA GLU A 366 -19.60 17.73 -13.16
C GLU A 366 -18.48 17.82 -12.11
N TYR A 367 -17.58 16.85 -12.06
CA TYR A 367 -16.44 16.88 -11.12
C TYR A 367 -15.48 18.04 -11.37
N ALA A 368 -15.34 18.48 -12.62
CA ALA A 368 -14.52 19.63 -12.97
C ALA A 368 -15.14 20.98 -12.49
N THR A 369 -16.38 20.98 -12.00
CA THR A 369 -17.04 22.16 -11.43
C THR A 369 -17.14 22.14 -9.91
N GLU A 370 -16.52 21.15 -9.23
CA GLU A 370 -16.49 21.07 -7.78
C GLU A 370 -15.62 22.15 -7.12
N ILE A 371 -15.76 22.33 -5.80
CA ILE A 371 -15.07 23.37 -5.04
C ILE A 371 -13.58 23.00 -4.80
N ASP A 372 -13.27 21.71 -4.66
CA ASP A 372 -11.93 21.25 -4.37
C ASP A 372 -11.02 21.27 -5.58
N VAL A 373 -10.06 22.20 -5.59
CA VAL A 373 -9.12 22.42 -6.70
C VAL A 373 -8.30 21.18 -7.04
N HIS A 374 -7.85 20.42 -6.01
CA HIS A 374 -7.04 19.22 -6.24
C HIS A 374 -7.86 18.13 -6.93
N PHE A 375 -9.11 17.96 -6.53
CA PHE A 375 -10.02 16.99 -7.17
C PHE A 375 -10.36 17.40 -8.61
N VAL A 376 -10.67 18.68 -8.83
CA VAL A 376 -10.93 19.24 -10.18
C VAL A 376 -9.77 18.99 -11.13
N ARG A 377 -8.53 19.29 -10.71
CA ARG A 377 -7.33 19.00 -11.51
C ARG A 377 -7.21 17.51 -11.87
N LYS A 378 -7.50 16.62 -10.91
CA LYS A 378 -7.49 15.17 -11.18
C LYS A 378 -8.59 14.75 -12.16
N ALA A 379 -9.78 15.38 -12.10
CA ALA A 379 -10.86 15.13 -13.05
C ALA A 379 -10.47 15.57 -14.48
N VAL A 380 -9.89 16.77 -14.63
CA VAL A 380 -9.40 17.25 -15.93
C VAL A 380 -8.31 16.33 -16.49
N ARG A 381 -7.36 15.90 -15.65
CA ARG A 381 -6.33 14.91 -16.05
C ARG A 381 -6.95 13.57 -16.47
N ALA A 382 -8.02 13.13 -15.79
CA ALA A 382 -8.71 11.91 -16.15
C ALA A 382 -9.36 11.98 -17.54
N ILE A 383 -9.98 13.12 -17.91
CA ILE A 383 -10.52 13.34 -19.25
C ILE A 383 -9.43 13.18 -20.31
N GLY A 384 -8.26 13.76 -20.08
CA GLY A 384 -7.15 13.64 -21.02
C GLY A 384 -6.56 12.24 -21.13
N LYS A 385 -6.45 11.53 -20.01
CA LYS A 385 -6.03 10.13 -20.03
C LYS A 385 -7.03 9.25 -20.79
N LEU A 386 -8.33 9.53 -20.69
CA LEU A 386 -9.37 8.85 -21.47
C LEU A 386 -9.25 9.11 -22.96
N ALA A 387 -8.94 10.34 -23.36
CA ALA A 387 -8.67 10.67 -24.77
C ALA A 387 -7.51 9.86 -25.35
N ILE A 388 -6.48 9.59 -24.54
CA ILE A 388 -5.32 8.77 -24.95
C ILE A 388 -5.67 7.29 -24.98
N LYS A 389 -6.49 6.81 -24.03
CA LYS A 389 -6.87 5.40 -23.88
C LYS A 389 -7.87 4.96 -24.92
N ILE A 390 -8.86 5.79 -25.24
CA ILE A 390 -10.02 5.45 -26.09
C ILE A 390 -9.98 6.37 -27.31
N GLU A 391 -9.36 5.91 -28.39
CA GLU A 391 -9.18 6.72 -29.61
C GLU A 391 -10.51 7.26 -30.21
N PRO A 392 -11.57 6.45 -30.33
CA PRO A 392 -12.85 6.97 -30.87
C PRO A 392 -13.48 8.11 -30.05
N ALA A 393 -13.19 8.15 -28.75
CA ALA A 393 -13.70 9.17 -27.82
C ALA A 393 -12.81 10.42 -27.73
N ALA A 394 -11.65 10.43 -28.37
CA ALA A 394 -10.68 11.53 -28.24
C ALA A 394 -11.31 12.88 -28.60
N ARG A 395 -12.12 12.94 -29.66
CA ARG A 395 -12.80 14.18 -30.08
C ARG A 395 -13.76 14.69 -29.00
N GLN A 396 -14.59 13.82 -28.43
CA GLN A 396 -15.53 14.20 -27.38
C GLN A 396 -14.81 14.70 -26.12
N CYS A 397 -13.71 14.03 -25.74
CA CYS A 397 -12.86 14.47 -24.61
C CYS A 397 -12.29 15.87 -24.84
N ILE A 398 -11.84 16.16 -26.08
CA ILE A 398 -11.32 17.46 -26.47
C ILE A 398 -12.41 18.53 -26.39
N ASP A 399 -13.60 18.25 -26.90
CA ASP A 399 -14.72 19.20 -26.87
C ASP A 399 -15.09 19.57 -25.42
N VAL A 400 -15.10 18.60 -24.50
CA VAL A 400 -15.28 18.84 -23.05
C VAL A 400 -14.15 19.67 -22.46
N LEU A 401 -12.89 19.40 -22.83
CA LEU A 401 -11.75 20.17 -22.34
C LEU A 401 -11.80 21.63 -22.82
N LEU A 402 -12.22 21.89 -24.06
CA LEU A 402 -12.37 23.24 -24.60
C LEU A 402 -13.52 24.01 -23.90
N GLU A 403 -14.63 23.32 -23.60
CA GLU A 403 -15.70 23.90 -22.79
C GLU A 403 -15.21 24.30 -21.41
N LEU A 404 -14.39 23.46 -20.76
CA LEU A 404 -13.78 23.76 -19.47
C LEU A 404 -12.79 24.92 -19.55
N VAL A 405 -11.98 25.01 -20.60
CA VAL A 405 -11.06 26.13 -20.86
C VAL A 405 -11.83 27.44 -21.01
N SER A 406 -12.98 27.43 -21.70
CA SER A 406 -13.82 28.61 -21.89
C SER A 406 -14.44 29.18 -20.60
N THR A 407 -14.41 28.43 -19.48
CA THR A 407 -14.80 28.94 -18.15
C THR A 407 -13.83 29.97 -17.59
N LYS A 408 -12.63 30.09 -18.13
CA LYS A 408 -11.54 30.99 -17.74
C LYS A 408 -11.07 30.85 -16.28
N VAL A 409 -11.30 29.69 -15.68
CA VAL A 409 -10.80 29.40 -14.34
C VAL A 409 -9.35 28.97 -14.45
N THR A 410 -8.43 29.75 -13.86
CA THR A 410 -6.97 29.63 -14.04
C THR A 410 -6.44 28.21 -13.88
N TYR A 411 -6.72 27.52 -12.75
CA TYR A 411 -6.22 26.16 -12.52
C TYR A 411 -6.80 25.11 -13.47
N ILE A 412 -7.99 25.34 -14.04
CA ILE A 412 -8.60 24.45 -15.06
C ILE A 412 -7.88 24.66 -16.39
N VAL A 413 -7.66 25.91 -16.79
CA VAL A 413 -6.96 26.26 -18.04
C VAL A 413 -5.54 25.67 -18.02
N GLN A 414 -4.82 25.84 -16.91
CA GLN A 414 -3.48 25.31 -16.73
C GLN A 414 -3.44 23.79 -16.90
N GLU A 415 -4.32 23.10 -16.21
CA GLU A 415 -4.39 21.63 -16.25
C GLU A 415 -4.83 21.12 -17.64
N ALA A 416 -5.82 21.77 -18.25
CA ALA A 416 -6.28 21.42 -19.58
C ALA A 416 -5.17 21.60 -20.65
N THR A 417 -4.35 22.64 -20.52
CA THR A 417 -3.21 22.89 -21.43
C THR A 417 -2.20 21.73 -21.38
N VAL A 418 -1.85 21.27 -20.18
CA VAL A 418 -0.96 20.13 -19.99
C VAL A 418 -1.52 18.86 -20.65
N VAL A 419 -2.81 18.63 -20.45
CA VAL A 419 -3.50 17.46 -20.98
C VAL A 419 -3.62 17.51 -22.50
N ILE A 420 -3.98 18.65 -23.06
CA ILE A 420 -4.10 18.83 -24.52
C ILE A 420 -2.73 18.65 -25.20
N ARG A 421 -1.63 19.14 -24.60
CA ARG A 421 -0.27 18.81 -25.07
C ARG A 421 -0.07 17.30 -25.21
N ASN A 422 -0.50 16.52 -24.23
CA ASN A 422 -0.35 15.06 -24.25
C ASN A 422 -1.20 14.42 -25.36
N ILE A 423 -2.41 14.95 -25.61
CA ILE A 423 -3.28 14.53 -26.72
C ILE A 423 -2.61 14.83 -28.08
N PHE A 424 -2.00 16.00 -28.27
CA PHE A 424 -1.25 16.31 -29.47
C PHE A 424 -0.04 15.39 -29.69
N ARG A 425 0.61 14.97 -28.61
CA ARG A 425 1.71 13.98 -28.69
C ARG A 425 1.23 12.61 -29.08
N LYS A 426 0.00 12.22 -28.69
CA LYS A 426 -0.61 10.94 -29.05
C LYS A 426 -1.13 10.95 -30.50
N TYR A 427 -1.77 12.05 -30.91
CA TYR A 427 -2.43 12.21 -32.20
C TYR A 427 -1.83 13.39 -32.99
N PRO A 428 -0.61 13.25 -33.53
CA PRO A 428 0.03 14.34 -34.26
C PRO A 428 -0.81 14.80 -35.48
N ASN A 429 -0.94 16.10 -35.68
CA ASN A 429 -1.62 16.71 -36.83
C ASN A 429 -3.12 16.40 -37.01
N GLN A 430 -3.83 15.92 -35.93
CA GLN A 430 -5.26 15.62 -36.04
C GLN A 430 -6.17 16.73 -35.49
N TYR A 431 -5.73 17.44 -34.45
CA TYR A 431 -6.59 18.39 -33.69
C TYR A 431 -6.06 19.82 -33.69
N GLU A 432 -5.43 20.26 -34.78
CA GLU A 432 -4.74 21.58 -34.86
C GLU A 432 -5.69 22.77 -34.71
N SER A 433 -6.97 22.61 -35.05
CA SER A 433 -7.98 23.67 -35.00
C SER A 433 -8.16 24.29 -33.60
N ILE A 434 -7.75 23.58 -32.55
CA ILE A 434 -7.89 24.03 -31.16
C ILE A 434 -6.73 24.86 -30.63
N ILE A 435 -5.63 24.96 -31.40
CA ILE A 435 -4.44 25.72 -31.01
C ILE A 435 -4.77 27.21 -30.82
N GLY A 436 -5.59 27.77 -31.71
CA GLY A 436 -6.04 29.16 -31.60
C GLY A 436 -6.70 29.48 -30.26
N THR A 437 -7.64 28.64 -29.84
CA THR A 437 -8.34 28.80 -28.55
C THR A 437 -7.39 28.71 -27.36
N LEU A 438 -6.36 27.84 -27.41
CA LEU A 438 -5.35 27.78 -26.35
C LEU A 438 -4.49 29.05 -26.30
N CYS A 439 -4.15 29.63 -27.45
CA CYS A 439 -3.37 30.87 -27.53
C CYS A 439 -4.12 32.09 -26.97
N GLU A 440 -5.45 32.07 -26.91
CA GLU A 440 -6.26 33.14 -26.30
C GLU A 440 -6.17 33.24 -24.79
N HIS A 441 -5.63 32.17 -24.13
CA HIS A 441 -5.58 32.06 -22.67
C HIS A 441 -4.17 32.04 -22.08
N LEU A 442 -3.17 32.53 -22.81
CA LEU A 442 -1.76 32.54 -22.37
C LEU A 442 -1.52 33.28 -21.05
N ASP A 443 -2.21 34.40 -20.86
CA ASP A 443 -2.07 35.26 -19.68
C ASP A 443 -2.49 34.56 -18.35
N SER A 444 -3.18 33.44 -18.44
CA SER A 444 -3.63 32.66 -17.28
C SER A 444 -2.66 31.53 -16.89
N LEU A 445 -1.52 31.39 -17.57
CA LEU A 445 -0.56 30.33 -17.36
C LEU A 445 0.56 30.76 -16.39
N ASP A 446 0.36 30.55 -15.10
CA ASP A 446 1.34 30.87 -14.05
C ASP A 446 2.19 29.64 -13.65
N GLU A 447 1.64 28.42 -13.74
CA GLU A 447 2.33 27.21 -13.35
C GLU A 447 3.38 26.75 -14.37
N PRO A 448 4.59 26.35 -13.91
CA PRO A 448 5.69 25.94 -14.79
C PRO A 448 5.32 24.81 -15.76
N GLU A 449 4.57 23.79 -15.28
CA GLU A 449 4.16 22.65 -16.12
C GLU A 449 3.23 23.11 -17.27
N ALA A 450 2.32 24.05 -17.00
CA ALA A 450 1.40 24.60 -17.99
C ALA A 450 2.12 25.51 -18.99
N LYS A 451 3.04 26.38 -18.51
CA LYS A 451 3.91 27.20 -19.38
C LYS A 451 4.74 26.32 -20.31
N ALA A 452 5.45 25.32 -19.77
CA ALA A 452 6.25 24.38 -20.54
C ALA A 452 5.41 23.62 -21.58
N ALA A 453 4.17 23.24 -21.22
CA ALA A 453 3.25 22.58 -22.12
C ALA A 453 2.84 23.49 -23.29
N MET A 454 2.49 24.73 -23.00
CA MET A 454 2.10 25.68 -24.03
C MET A 454 3.26 26.08 -24.94
N VAL A 455 4.42 26.34 -24.36
CA VAL A 455 5.67 26.60 -25.12
C VAL A 455 5.99 25.43 -26.05
N TRP A 456 5.80 24.19 -25.60
CA TRP A 456 5.97 23.02 -26.45
C TRP A 456 4.98 23.02 -27.63
N VAL A 457 3.70 23.40 -27.42
CA VAL A 457 2.67 23.47 -28.46
C VAL A 457 3.07 24.55 -29.49
N ILE A 458 3.43 25.74 -29.02
CA ILE A 458 3.86 26.84 -29.89
C ILE A 458 5.07 26.44 -30.76
N GLY A 459 6.09 25.82 -30.14
CA GLY A 459 7.28 25.36 -30.84
C GLY A 459 7.01 24.21 -31.81
N GLN A 460 6.13 23.29 -31.50
CA GLN A 460 5.81 22.13 -32.35
C GLN A 460 5.02 22.54 -33.59
N TYR A 461 4.09 23.48 -33.43
CA TYR A 461 3.17 23.94 -34.47
C TYR A 461 3.47 25.41 -34.94
N ALA A 462 4.75 25.82 -34.85
CA ALA A 462 5.17 27.15 -35.19
C ALA A 462 4.88 27.53 -36.65
N ASP A 463 4.78 26.54 -37.56
CA ASP A 463 4.37 26.70 -38.94
C ASP A 463 2.89 27.09 -39.12
N ARG A 464 2.05 26.77 -38.13
CA ARG A 464 0.58 27.02 -38.17
C ARG A 464 0.18 28.29 -37.39
N ILE A 465 1.02 28.74 -36.45
CA ILE A 465 0.76 29.93 -35.63
C ILE A 465 1.45 31.12 -36.25
N GLU A 466 0.69 32.10 -36.74
CA GLU A 466 1.25 33.26 -37.48
C GLU A 466 2.18 34.09 -36.61
N ASN A 467 1.86 34.32 -35.34
CA ASN A 467 2.59 35.15 -34.39
C ASN A 467 3.43 34.32 -33.39
N SER A 468 3.87 33.12 -33.79
CA SER A 468 4.64 32.22 -32.93
C SER A 468 5.95 32.82 -32.40
N ASP A 469 6.58 33.72 -33.19
CA ASP A 469 7.76 34.50 -32.79
C ASP A 469 7.46 35.45 -31.62
N ALA A 470 6.42 36.25 -31.73
CA ALA A 470 6.02 37.20 -30.68
C ALA A 470 5.62 36.48 -29.41
N LEU A 471 4.83 35.39 -29.50
CA LEU A 471 4.43 34.59 -28.34
C LEU A 471 5.63 33.96 -27.63
N LEU A 472 6.61 33.43 -28.32
CA LEU A 472 7.82 32.91 -27.70
C LEU A 472 8.70 34.03 -27.13
N GLU A 473 8.74 35.21 -27.75
CA GLU A 473 9.48 36.34 -27.22
C GLU A 473 8.91 36.83 -25.89
N ASP A 474 7.59 36.85 -25.72
CA ASP A 474 6.93 37.16 -24.45
C ASP A 474 7.36 36.22 -23.32
N PHE A 475 7.39 34.92 -23.57
CA PHE A 475 7.90 33.97 -22.59
C PHE A 475 9.41 34.07 -22.31
N LEU A 476 10.18 34.55 -23.28
CA LEU A 476 11.64 34.74 -23.15
C LEU A 476 12.02 35.91 -22.25
N TYR A 477 11.14 36.89 -22.04
CA TYR A 477 11.42 38.01 -21.13
C TYR A 477 11.73 37.55 -19.71
N SER A 478 11.09 36.47 -19.22
CA SER A 478 11.29 35.91 -17.91
C SER A 478 12.25 34.71 -17.90
N PHE A 479 12.98 34.40 -18.97
CA PHE A 479 13.77 33.19 -19.12
C PHE A 479 14.70 32.89 -17.96
N ALA A 480 15.42 33.87 -17.43
CA ALA A 480 16.37 33.68 -16.33
C ALA A 480 15.67 33.36 -14.98
N GLU A 481 14.43 33.81 -14.82
CA GLU A 481 13.64 33.65 -13.59
C GLU A 481 12.78 32.37 -13.60
N GLU A 482 12.59 31.77 -14.78
CA GLU A 482 11.76 30.59 -14.96
C GLU A 482 12.45 29.30 -14.47
N PRO A 483 11.69 28.33 -13.97
CA PRO A 483 12.22 27.01 -13.64
C PRO A 483 12.84 26.30 -14.86
N VAL A 484 13.79 25.42 -14.60
CA VAL A 484 14.55 24.69 -15.63
C VAL A 484 13.67 23.98 -16.66
N GLU A 485 12.51 23.45 -16.24
CA GLU A 485 11.55 22.81 -17.15
C GLU A 485 11.03 23.74 -18.23
N VAL A 486 10.72 24.99 -17.86
CA VAL A 486 10.27 26.01 -18.78
C VAL A 486 11.42 26.48 -19.67
N GLN A 487 12.62 26.69 -19.10
CA GLN A 487 13.82 27.06 -19.85
C GLN A 487 14.17 26.00 -20.92
N LEU A 488 14.12 24.71 -20.58
CA LEU A 488 14.33 23.60 -21.53
C LEU A 488 13.28 23.56 -22.64
N ALA A 489 12.01 23.85 -22.29
CA ALA A 489 10.93 23.92 -23.26
C ALA A 489 11.13 25.12 -24.21
N LEU A 490 11.49 26.31 -23.68
CA LEU A 490 11.75 27.52 -24.44
C LEU A 490 12.93 27.36 -25.39
N LEU A 491 14.05 26.81 -24.90
CA LEU A 491 15.20 26.49 -25.73
C LEU A 491 14.81 25.60 -26.93
N THR A 492 14.09 24.51 -26.64
CA THR A 492 13.69 23.58 -27.70
C THR A 492 12.66 24.18 -28.65
N ALA A 493 11.69 24.96 -28.16
CA ALA A 493 10.66 25.61 -28.96
C ALA A 493 11.26 26.67 -29.91
N THR A 494 12.22 27.47 -29.41
CA THR A 494 12.90 28.48 -30.22
C THR A 494 13.72 27.83 -31.32
N VAL A 495 14.41 26.72 -31.06
CA VAL A 495 15.13 25.96 -32.11
C VAL A 495 14.16 25.39 -33.15
N LYS A 496 13.00 24.85 -32.70
CA LYS A 496 11.96 24.37 -33.63
C LYS A 496 11.38 25.49 -34.50
N LEU A 497 11.11 26.66 -33.91
CA LEU A 497 10.66 27.85 -34.64
C LEU A 497 11.67 28.23 -35.74
N PHE A 498 12.95 28.28 -35.42
CA PHE A 498 13.98 28.57 -36.39
C PHE A 498 14.05 27.55 -37.53
N ILE A 499 13.96 26.25 -37.21
CA ILE A 499 13.97 25.19 -38.24
C ILE A 499 12.76 25.29 -39.18
N GLN A 500 11.60 25.64 -38.66
CA GLN A 500 10.35 25.74 -39.43
C GLN A 500 10.23 27.09 -40.16
N ARG A 501 10.58 28.18 -39.48
CA ARG A 501 10.51 29.57 -39.98
C ARG A 501 11.83 30.31 -39.70
N PRO A 502 12.88 30.13 -40.54
CA PRO A 502 14.19 30.71 -40.29
C PRO A 502 14.18 32.23 -40.12
N THR A 503 13.38 32.95 -40.91
CA THR A 503 13.29 34.41 -40.87
C THR A 503 12.76 34.95 -39.54
N LYS A 504 11.89 34.23 -38.87
CA LYS A 504 11.30 34.61 -37.59
C LYS A 504 12.12 34.19 -36.36
N GLY A 505 12.86 33.08 -36.48
CA GLY A 505 13.70 32.56 -35.40
C GLY A 505 15.13 33.12 -35.37
N GLN A 506 15.55 33.81 -36.40
CA GLN A 506 16.94 34.24 -36.57
C GLN A 506 17.50 35.13 -35.44
N GLU A 507 16.67 35.97 -34.85
CA GLU A 507 17.06 36.87 -33.75
C GLU A 507 16.94 36.20 -32.36
N LEU A 508 15.97 35.27 -32.20
CA LEU A 508 15.67 34.63 -30.91
C LEU A 508 16.67 33.54 -30.56
N VAL A 509 17.07 32.71 -31.54
CA VAL A 509 17.94 31.56 -31.28
C VAL A 509 19.29 31.94 -30.68
N PRO A 510 20.07 32.93 -31.22
CA PRO A 510 21.35 33.32 -30.64
C PRO A 510 21.21 33.83 -29.19
N ARG A 511 20.13 34.60 -28.91
CA ARG A 511 19.85 35.10 -27.55
C ARG A 511 19.61 33.97 -26.58
N VAL A 512 18.74 33.02 -26.90
CA VAL A 512 18.39 31.90 -26.03
C VAL A 512 19.57 30.97 -25.83
N LEU A 513 20.33 30.66 -26.89
CA LEU A 513 21.53 29.83 -26.78
C LEU A 513 22.59 30.50 -25.89
N LYS A 514 22.77 31.79 -25.98
CA LYS A 514 23.69 32.55 -25.13
C LYS A 514 23.26 32.46 -23.67
N TRP A 515 21.98 32.76 -23.35
CA TRP A 515 21.48 32.69 -21.98
C TRP A 515 21.61 31.28 -21.40
N ALA A 516 21.27 30.25 -22.17
CA ALA A 516 21.34 28.86 -21.72
C ALA A 516 22.78 28.34 -21.56
N THR A 517 23.80 28.95 -22.22
CA THR A 517 25.19 28.52 -22.11
C THR A 517 25.99 29.33 -21.11
N GLU A 518 25.74 30.64 -20.99
CA GLU A 518 26.55 31.58 -20.22
C GLU A 518 25.90 31.95 -18.86
N GLU A 519 24.57 32.04 -18.80
CA GLU A 519 23.84 32.59 -17.63
C GLU A 519 23.16 31.54 -16.78
N THR A 520 23.27 30.25 -17.13
CA THR A 520 22.56 29.17 -16.45
C THR A 520 23.49 28.26 -15.64
N ASP A 521 23.10 27.94 -14.42
CA ASP A 521 23.82 27.01 -13.56
C ASP A 521 23.48 25.53 -13.83
N ASN A 522 22.36 25.26 -14.52
CA ASN A 522 21.91 23.90 -14.78
C ASN A 522 22.72 23.23 -15.90
N PRO A 523 23.39 22.08 -15.62
CA PRO A 523 24.23 21.41 -16.61
C PRO A 523 23.43 20.83 -17.78
N ASP A 524 22.22 20.28 -17.54
CA ASP A 524 21.40 19.66 -18.60
C ASP A 524 20.94 20.70 -19.63
N LEU A 525 20.58 21.89 -19.18
CA LEU A 525 20.19 23.00 -20.06
C LEU A 525 21.37 23.48 -20.89
N ARG A 526 22.54 23.63 -20.24
CA ARG A 526 23.77 24.06 -20.89
C ARG A 526 24.23 23.07 -21.97
N ASP A 527 24.27 21.77 -21.64
CA ASP A 527 24.68 20.72 -22.57
C ASP A 527 23.73 20.65 -23.78
N ARG A 528 22.42 20.75 -23.52
CA ARG A 528 21.43 20.79 -24.60
C ARG A 528 21.57 22.02 -25.50
N ALA A 529 21.89 23.19 -24.94
CA ALA A 529 22.12 24.40 -25.70
C ALA A 529 23.36 24.26 -26.58
N TYR A 530 24.48 23.73 -26.06
CA TYR A 530 25.67 23.45 -26.87
C TYR A 530 25.39 22.42 -27.98
N MET A 531 24.62 21.37 -27.67
CA MET A 531 24.22 20.37 -28.66
C MET A 531 23.44 21.04 -29.83
N TYR A 532 22.43 21.85 -29.50
CA TYR A 532 21.66 22.57 -30.52
C TYR A 532 22.51 23.57 -31.29
N TRP A 533 23.39 24.31 -30.65
CA TRP A 533 24.31 25.24 -31.30
C TRP A 533 25.16 24.52 -32.33
N ARG A 534 25.80 23.42 -31.98
CA ARG A 534 26.62 22.62 -32.88
C ARG A 534 25.81 22.05 -34.05
N LEU A 535 24.63 21.46 -33.75
CA LEU A 535 23.76 20.92 -34.77
C LEU A 535 23.36 21.96 -35.82
N LEU A 536 22.92 23.13 -35.38
CA LEU A 536 22.50 24.23 -36.29
C LEU A 536 23.67 24.81 -37.07
N SER A 537 24.88 24.82 -36.50
CA SER A 537 26.08 25.33 -37.17
C SER A 537 26.69 24.33 -38.17
N THR A 538 26.49 23.02 -37.97
CA THR A 538 27.10 21.99 -38.82
C THR A 538 26.21 21.65 -40.02
N ASP A 539 24.96 21.25 -39.77
CA ASP A 539 23.98 20.87 -40.81
C ASP A 539 22.54 21.13 -40.35
N VAL A 540 21.90 22.09 -40.95
CA VAL A 540 20.49 22.44 -40.66
C VAL A 540 19.53 21.33 -41.05
N ASN A 541 19.82 20.51 -42.06
CA ASN A 541 18.98 19.41 -42.48
C ASN A 541 19.06 18.25 -41.45
N ALA A 542 20.25 17.94 -40.98
CA ALA A 542 20.42 16.98 -39.88
C ALA A 542 19.73 17.47 -38.59
N ALA A 543 19.86 18.77 -38.26
CA ALA A 543 19.14 19.39 -37.16
C ALA A 543 17.62 19.22 -37.29
N LYS A 544 17.05 19.43 -38.49
CA LYS A 544 15.64 19.23 -38.77
C LYS A 544 15.21 17.80 -38.56
N GLN A 545 15.97 16.80 -39.04
CA GLN A 545 15.66 15.40 -38.87
C GLN A 545 15.68 14.97 -37.39
N ILE A 546 16.62 15.47 -36.57
CA ILE A 546 16.76 15.13 -35.16
C ILE A 546 15.70 15.84 -34.32
N VAL A 547 15.54 17.16 -34.47
CA VAL A 547 14.68 17.97 -33.62
C VAL A 547 13.21 17.78 -33.93
N MET A 548 12.86 17.68 -35.23
CA MET A 548 11.48 17.50 -35.73
C MET A 548 11.13 16.03 -35.99
N GLY A 549 12.07 15.12 -35.83
CA GLY A 549 11.86 13.68 -36.04
C GLY A 549 10.70 13.11 -35.21
N PRO A 550 10.11 11.96 -35.64
CA PRO A 550 9.01 11.34 -34.94
C PRO A 550 9.40 10.99 -33.51
N LYS A 551 8.52 11.29 -32.57
CA LYS A 551 8.72 11.00 -31.15
C LYS A 551 7.97 9.72 -30.76
N PRO A 552 8.41 8.96 -29.74
CA PRO A 552 7.67 7.81 -29.23
C PRO A 552 6.26 8.23 -28.84
N ALA A 553 5.27 7.41 -29.21
CA ALA A 553 3.88 7.66 -28.85
C ALA A 553 3.69 7.51 -27.33
N ILE A 554 2.86 8.38 -26.76
CA ILE A 554 2.45 8.26 -25.36
C ILE A 554 1.48 7.08 -25.26
N THR A 555 1.69 6.20 -24.29
CA THR A 555 0.78 5.11 -23.93
C THR A 555 0.13 5.38 -22.60
N ALA A 556 -1.13 4.98 -22.43
CA ALA A 556 -1.84 5.08 -21.15
C ALA A 556 -1.41 3.99 -20.16
N GLU A 557 -0.61 3.03 -20.60
CA GLU A 557 -0.25 1.82 -19.84
C GLU A 557 0.87 2.03 -18.81
N ALA A 558 1.52 3.18 -18.79
CA ALA A 558 2.70 3.44 -17.94
C ALA A 558 2.43 3.41 -16.40
N GLU A 559 1.18 3.24 -15.96
CA GLU A 559 0.80 3.21 -14.54
C GLU A 559 0.48 1.78 -14.03
N GLN A 560 0.72 0.74 -14.82
CA GLN A 560 0.52 -0.63 -14.38
C GLN A 560 1.66 -1.10 -13.49
N LEU A 561 1.31 -1.83 -12.43
CA LEU A 561 2.31 -2.46 -11.57
C LEU A 561 3.02 -3.58 -12.34
N GLU A 562 4.31 -3.75 -12.06
CA GLU A 562 5.07 -4.90 -12.53
C GLU A 562 4.38 -6.20 -12.12
N ALA A 563 4.39 -7.19 -13.02
CA ALA A 563 3.65 -8.44 -12.85
C ALA A 563 3.96 -9.17 -11.52
N ALA A 564 5.22 -9.20 -11.10
CA ALA A 564 5.64 -9.82 -9.85
C ALA A 564 5.09 -9.06 -8.62
N THR A 565 5.15 -7.73 -8.66
CA THR A 565 4.61 -6.87 -7.60
C THR A 565 3.09 -6.97 -7.53
N LEU A 566 2.41 -7.01 -8.68
CA LEU A 566 0.96 -7.18 -8.74
C LEU A 566 0.52 -8.52 -8.15
N GLU A 567 1.24 -9.61 -8.45
CA GLU A 567 0.98 -10.93 -7.88
C GLU A 567 1.12 -10.92 -6.36
N GLU A 568 2.23 -10.35 -5.84
CA GLU A 568 2.43 -10.21 -4.39
C GLU A 568 1.30 -9.39 -3.74
N MET A 569 0.89 -8.27 -4.37
CA MET A 569 -0.19 -7.44 -3.85
C MET A 569 -1.53 -8.17 -3.85
N CYS A 570 -1.85 -8.94 -4.89
CA CYS A 570 -3.07 -9.75 -4.96
C CYS A 570 -3.14 -10.83 -3.88
N LEU A 571 -2.00 -11.39 -3.45
CA LEU A 571 -1.92 -12.34 -2.33
C LEU A 571 -2.07 -11.64 -0.95
N ASN A 572 -2.02 -10.32 -0.91
CA ASN A 572 -2.12 -9.51 0.30
C ASN A 572 -3.34 -8.58 0.33
N VAL A 573 -4.36 -8.85 -0.50
CA VAL A 573 -5.63 -8.11 -0.53
C VAL A 573 -6.22 -7.97 0.87
N GLY A 574 -6.65 -6.77 1.23
CA GLY A 574 -7.22 -6.45 2.54
C GLY A 574 -6.20 -6.12 3.64
N THR A 575 -4.92 -6.00 3.31
CA THR A 575 -3.85 -5.60 4.25
C THR A 575 -3.39 -4.17 3.99
N LEU A 576 -2.63 -3.59 4.94
CA LEU A 576 -2.03 -2.26 4.76
C LEU A 576 -1.00 -2.22 3.61
N ALA A 577 -0.38 -3.34 3.27
CA ALA A 577 0.54 -3.42 2.14
C ALA A 577 -0.13 -2.98 0.84
N THR A 578 -1.38 -3.41 0.61
CA THR A 578 -2.17 -3.04 -0.58
C THR A 578 -2.63 -1.57 -0.56
N VAL A 579 -2.82 -0.98 0.61
CA VAL A 579 -3.15 0.46 0.73
C VAL A 579 -1.97 1.32 0.32
N TYR A 580 -0.76 0.97 0.79
CA TYR A 580 0.47 1.71 0.48
C TYR A 580 1.11 1.33 -0.86
N LEU A 581 0.64 0.26 -1.52
CA LEU A 581 1.25 -0.32 -2.72
C LEU A 581 2.75 -0.61 -2.52
N LYS A 582 3.08 -1.17 -1.37
CA LYS A 582 4.44 -1.55 -1.00
C LYS A 582 4.52 -3.03 -0.64
N PRO A 583 5.65 -3.70 -0.90
CA PRO A 583 5.86 -5.07 -0.46
C PRO A 583 5.60 -5.23 1.04
N VAL A 584 5.06 -6.37 1.44
CA VAL A 584 4.66 -6.64 2.84
C VAL A 584 5.80 -6.40 3.82
N GLN A 585 7.02 -6.75 3.44
CA GLN A 585 8.25 -6.56 4.23
C GLN A 585 8.59 -5.08 4.49
N ALA A 586 8.21 -4.18 3.58
CA ALA A 586 8.43 -2.74 3.75
C ALA A 586 7.42 -2.11 4.71
N VAL A 587 6.26 -2.77 4.93
CA VAL A 587 5.18 -2.27 5.80
C VAL A 587 5.23 -2.95 7.18
N PHE A 588 5.50 -4.25 7.22
CA PHE A 588 5.51 -5.06 8.44
C PHE A 588 6.90 -5.66 8.70
N ARG A 589 7.45 -5.45 9.89
CA ARG A 589 8.81 -5.89 10.24
C ARG A 589 9.04 -7.40 10.22
N SER A 590 8.01 -8.17 10.54
CA SER A 590 8.11 -9.63 10.70
C SER A 590 7.28 -10.44 9.70
N ALA A 591 6.59 -9.77 8.77
CA ALA A 591 5.77 -10.49 7.80
C ALA A 591 6.61 -11.13 6.68
N ARG A 592 6.25 -12.36 6.33
CA ARG A 592 6.87 -13.08 5.21
C ARG A 592 6.14 -12.76 3.90
N PRO A 593 6.87 -12.57 2.78
CA PRO A 593 6.25 -12.43 1.48
C PRO A 593 5.56 -13.74 1.11
N ARG A 594 4.30 -13.64 0.73
CA ARG A 594 3.54 -14.76 0.19
C ARG A 594 3.84 -14.88 -1.30
N LYS A 595 4.17 -16.09 -1.74
CA LYS A 595 4.39 -16.41 -3.15
C LYS A 595 3.53 -17.61 -3.51
N LEU A 596 3.10 -17.67 -4.77
CA LEU A 596 2.47 -18.87 -5.30
C LEU A 596 3.49 -19.99 -5.28
N GLN A 597 3.09 -21.14 -4.73
CA GLN A 597 3.94 -22.32 -4.66
C GLN A 597 3.68 -23.20 -5.90
N ASP A 598 4.75 -23.77 -6.44
CA ASP A 598 4.65 -24.67 -7.58
C ASP A 598 3.89 -25.95 -7.20
N SER A 599 2.91 -26.31 -8.02
CA SER A 599 2.17 -27.55 -7.95
C SER A 599 1.69 -27.96 -9.35
N PRO A 600 1.29 -29.22 -9.57
CA PRO A 600 0.74 -29.67 -10.85
C PRO A 600 -0.53 -28.88 -11.26
N ALA A 601 -1.28 -28.35 -10.28
CA ALA A 601 -2.49 -27.58 -10.52
C ALA A 601 -2.22 -26.11 -10.85
N LEU A 602 -1.03 -25.59 -10.57
CA LEU A 602 -0.71 -24.17 -10.79
C LEU A 602 -0.74 -23.83 -12.28
N GLN A 603 -1.63 -22.94 -12.66
CA GLN A 603 -1.70 -22.41 -14.00
C GLN A 603 -0.66 -21.31 -14.19
N LYS A 604 0.38 -21.57 -14.96
CA LYS A 604 1.30 -20.53 -15.45
C LYS A 604 0.53 -19.68 -16.45
N GLN A 605 -0.24 -18.71 -15.95
CA GLN A 605 -0.89 -17.75 -16.81
C GLN A 605 0.19 -16.88 -17.44
N ASN A 606 0.36 -17.00 -18.76
CA ASN A 606 0.94 -15.92 -19.51
C ASN A 606 0.05 -14.70 -19.22
N LEU A 607 0.59 -13.69 -18.55
CA LEU A 607 -0.01 -12.38 -18.44
C LEU A 607 -0.12 -11.84 -19.87
N SER A 608 -1.21 -12.18 -20.54
CA SER A 608 -1.60 -11.45 -21.72
C SER A 608 -1.94 -10.05 -21.21
N THR A 609 -0.99 -9.15 -21.31
CA THR A 609 -1.27 -7.75 -21.47
C THR A 609 -2.43 -7.66 -22.45
N THR A 610 -3.61 -7.32 -21.96
CA THR A 610 -4.76 -6.97 -22.78
C THR A 610 -4.50 -5.56 -23.33
N GLY A 611 -3.58 -5.47 -24.23
CA GLY A 611 -3.41 -4.51 -25.26
C GLY A 611 -3.11 -5.34 -26.49
N GLU A 612 -4.00 -5.37 -27.44
CA GLU A 612 -3.65 -5.71 -28.81
C GLU A 612 -2.69 -4.63 -29.37
N GLY A 613 -1.55 -4.48 -28.69
CA GLY A 613 -0.35 -3.92 -29.27
C GLY A 613 0.32 -5.09 -29.98
N ARG A 614 0.34 -5.09 -31.29
CA ARG A 614 1.30 -5.83 -32.10
C ARG A 614 2.56 -6.00 -31.26
N LYS A 615 2.97 -7.26 -31.04
CA LYS A 615 4.37 -7.54 -30.68
C LYS A 615 5.20 -6.56 -31.49
N PRO A 616 6.09 -5.77 -30.88
CA PRO A 616 7.16 -5.25 -31.68
C PRO A 616 7.77 -6.53 -32.29
N GLU A 617 7.60 -6.72 -33.61
CA GLU A 617 8.52 -7.54 -34.34
C GLU A 617 9.86 -7.14 -33.79
N ALA A 618 10.60 -8.12 -33.29
CA ALA A 618 11.95 -7.92 -32.86
C ALA A 618 12.63 -7.14 -34.00
N ALA A 619 12.60 -5.82 -33.90
CA ALA A 619 13.52 -4.97 -34.59
C ALA A 619 14.85 -5.48 -34.10
N GLY A 620 15.51 -6.23 -34.99
CA GLY A 620 16.61 -7.08 -34.63
C GLY A 620 17.61 -6.24 -33.85
N GLU A 621 18.24 -6.81 -32.87
CA GLU A 621 19.39 -6.22 -32.15
C GLU A 621 20.42 -5.61 -33.11
N SER A 622 20.35 -5.96 -34.40
CA SER A 622 21.14 -5.42 -35.50
C SER A 622 20.88 -3.93 -35.79
N ASP A 623 19.64 -3.43 -35.66
CA ASP A 623 19.34 -2.05 -36.06
C ASP A 623 19.65 -1.03 -34.94
N LEU A 624 19.47 -1.43 -33.65
CA LEU A 624 19.89 -0.59 -32.53
C LEU A 624 21.42 -0.57 -32.41
N THR A 625 22.07 -1.71 -32.65
CA THR A 625 23.54 -1.83 -32.64
C THR A 625 24.14 -1.09 -33.84
N ARG A 626 23.45 -1.06 -34.98
CA ARG A 626 23.86 -0.32 -36.17
C ARG A 626 23.69 1.18 -35.98
N ALA A 627 22.58 1.63 -35.37
CA ALA A 627 22.37 3.03 -35.03
C ALA A 627 23.36 3.53 -33.99
N LEU A 628 23.74 2.69 -33.01
CA LEU A 628 24.78 3.03 -32.01
C LEU A 628 26.18 3.01 -32.62
N THR A 629 26.50 2.07 -33.53
CA THR A 629 27.79 2.05 -34.25
C THR A 629 27.90 3.18 -35.28
N ASP A 630 26.81 3.56 -35.92
CA ASP A 630 26.79 4.75 -36.82
C ASP A 630 26.92 6.03 -36.03
N ALA A 631 26.34 6.15 -34.83
CA ALA A 631 26.56 7.26 -33.92
C ALA A 631 28.00 7.31 -33.40
N ASP A 632 28.59 6.19 -32.99
CA ASP A 632 29.99 6.10 -32.55
C ASP A 632 30.98 6.38 -33.71
N ALA A 633 30.67 5.94 -34.93
CA ALA A 633 31.45 6.25 -36.11
C ALA A 633 31.35 7.76 -36.46
N TYR A 634 30.17 8.36 -36.31
CA TYR A 634 29.94 9.79 -36.52
C TYR A 634 30.67 10.63 -35.46
N PHE A 635 30.63 10.24 -34.19
CA PHE A 635 31.39 10.90 -33.12
C PHE A 635 32.89 10.66 -33.19
N SER A 636 33.34 9.57 -33.77
CA SER A 636 34.76 9.29 -34.02
C SER A 636 35.32 10.08 -35.19
N ALA A 637 34.51 10.36 -36.22
CA ALA A 637 34.88 11.20 -37.38
C ALA A 637 34.91 12.69 -37.02
N MET A 638 34.30 13.14 -35.93
CA MET A 638 34.37 14.51 -35.40
C MET A 638 35.60 14.80 -34.53
N ARG A 639 36.56 13.91 -34.39
CA ARG A 639 37.87 14.23 -33.82
C ARG A 639 38.72 14.99 -34.86
N ILE A 640 38.49 16.29 -34.91
CA ILE A 640 39.42 17.23 -35.56
C ILE A 640 40.52 17.55 -34.55
N ASP A 641 41.75 17.34 -34.98
CA ASP A 641 42.98 17.78 -34.30
C ASP A 641 42.92 19.31 -34.10
N ASP A 642 42.72 19.73 -32.85
CA ASP A 642 43.07 21.05 -32.39
C ASP A 642 43.93 20.89 -31.12
N GLY A 643 45.22 21.17 -31.28
CA GLY A 643 46.20 21.22 -30.22
C GLY A 643 45.88 22.28 -29.17
N GLY A 644 45.38 21.86 -28.03
CA GLY A 644 45.15 22.70 -26.87
C GLY A 644 44.53 21.89 -25.74
N GLY A 645 45.42 21.45 -24.81
CA GLY A 645 45.04 20.48 -23.80
C GLY A 645 43.92 20.89 -22.86
N VAL A 646 42.90 20.05 -22.78
CA VAL A 646 42.08 19.88 -21.61
C VAL A 646 41.79 18.38 -21.48
N THR A 647 42.32 17.78 -20.44
CA THR A 647 42.04 16.39 -20.05
C THR A 647 40.61 16.23 -19.56
N GLY A 648 39.72 15.80 -20.47
CA GLY A 648 38.37 15.39 -20.13
C GLY A 648 38.31 13.88 -19.89
N TYR A 649 37.86 13.45 -18.74
CA TYR A 649 37.61 12.05 -18.41
C TYR A 649 36.43 11.52 -19.24
N VAL A 650 36.72 10.62 -20.16
CA VAL A 650 35.73 9.80 -20.85
C VAL A 650 35.42 8.61 -19.96
N VAL A 651 34.25 8.58 -19.35
CA VAL A 651 33.75 7.41 -18.63
C VAL A 651 33.31 6.37 -19.67
N ASN A 652 34.09 5.33 -19.80
CA ASN A 652 33.82 4.20 -20.69
C ASN A 652 32.77 3.30 -20.06
N ALA A 653 31.61 3.18 -20.65
CA ALA A 653 30.46 2.37 -20.19
C ALA A 653 30.71 0.84 -20.12
N ARG A 654 31.94 0.38 -20.39
CA ARG A 654 32.32 -1.05 -20.33
C ARG A 654 32.99 -1.50 -19.03
N THR A 655 33.19 -0.62 -18.05
CA THR A 655 33.89 -0.99 -16.79
C THR A 655 32.95 -1.18 -15.57
N ALA A 656 31.65 -1.10 -15.74
CA ALA A 656 30.68 -1.26 -14.65
C ALA A 656 30.22 -2.71 -14.36
N GLN A 657 30.73 -3.71 -15.10
CA GLN A 657 30.31 -5.11 -14.94
C GLN A 657 31.32 -6.08 -14.30
N SER A 658 32.46 -5.63 -13.82
CA SER A 658 33.49 -6.56 -13.32
C SER A 658 34.07 -6.24 -11.92
N VAL A 659 33.34 -5.58 -11.03
CA VAL A 659 33.75 -5.45 -9.62
C VAL A 659 32.56 -5.70 -8.71
N MET A 660 32.17 -6.97 -8.57
CA MET A 660 31.52 -7.51 -7.38
C MET A 660 32.05 -8.92 -7.15
N GLN A 661 33.13 -9.03 -6.36
CA GLN A 661 33.47 -10.24 -5.62
C GLN A 661 33.32 -9.98 -4.13
N PRO A 662 32.81 -10.95 -3.35
CA PRO A 662 32.51 -10.79 -1.94
C PRO A 662 33.73 -11.13 -1.08
N GLY A 663 34.03 -10.27 -0.12
CA GLY A 663 34.94 -10.62 0.95
C GLY A 663 35.82 -9.48 1.43
N MET A 664 35.32 -8.70 2.39
CA MET A 664 36.13 -8.15 3.48
C MET A 664 35.20 -7.46 4.49
N ARG A 665 35.25 -7.94 5.73
CA ARG A 665 34.64 -7.31 6.90
C ARG A 665 35.39 -6.01 7.22
N PRO A 666 34.71 -4.93 7.63
CA PRO A 666 35.42 -3.87 8.38
C PRO A 666 35.36 -4.18 9.87
N ALA A 667 36.49 -3.87 10.50
CA ALA A 667 36.73 -3.93 11.92
C ALA A 667 35.94 -2.86 12.69
N ASP A 668 35.64 -3.20 13.94
CA ASP A 668 35.20 -2.29 15.01
C ASP A 668 36.13 -1.07 15.11
N ASP A 669 35.53 0.10 15.18
CA ASP A 669 36.04 1.19 16.00
C ASP A 669 34.83 2.01 16.53
N GLY A 670 34.71 1.98 17.84
CA GLY A 670 33.75 2.75 18.60
C GLY A 670 34.06 4.23 18.58
N LEU A 671 33.02 4.99 18.68
CA LEU A 671 33.01 6.26 19.47
C LEU A 671 31.58 6.77 19.65
N ASN A 672 31.27 7.06 20.89
CA ASN A 672 30.14 7.74 21.46
C ASN A 672 29.78 9.08 20.79
N GLY A 673 28.54 9.46 20.86
CA GLY A 673 28.15 10.86 20.81
C GLY A 673 26.66 11.12 20.63
N ASP A 674 25.99 11.40 21.72
CA ASP A 674 24.67 12.01 21.84
C ASP A 674 24.35 13.10 20.81
N LEU A 675 23.06 13.22 20.41
CA LEU A 675 22.22 14.41 20.58
C LEU A 675 20.95 14.35 19.70
N LEU A 676 19.85 14.38 20.37
CA LEU A 676 18.56 15.05 20.15
C LEU A 676 18.39 15.94 18.90
N ALA A 677 17.42 15.64 18.05
CA ALA A 677 16.27 16.49 17.72
C ALA A 677 15.26 15.67 16.87
#